data_bb3cee230051bfb8cf63ff301ff15b59
#
_entry.id   bb3cee230051bfb8cf63ff301ff15b59
#
_cell.length_a   1.000
_cell.length_b   1.000
_cell.length_c   1.000
_cell.angle_alpha   90.00
_cell.angle_beta   90.00
_cell.angle_gamma   90.00
#
_symmetry.space_group_name_H-M   'P 1'
#
loop_
_entity.id
_entity.type
_entity.pdbx_description
1 polymer ?
#
loop_
_entity_poly.entity_id
_entity_poly.type
_entity_poly.pdbx_seq_one_letter_code
_entity_poly.pdbx_strand_id
1 'polypeptide(L)'
;MKIRKCKRFLSLLLVPAMMASLLAGCGGKEESKSYIPTEKIQGSDLFVHKVEDLPEDFIFGMDASSVIALENSGVKYYNFAGQEQDVFQTLAESGVNYIRVRVWNDPYDANGNGYGGGNCDIHTAVEIGKRATAYGMKLLVNFHYSDFWADPGKQSAPLAWKNMSIEEKRDALYDYTKESLELLKQAGVNVGMVQVGNETNGAMCGENNWVNMASLFSAGSKAVREVFPDALVALHFANPEKVTNYADYAWKLMAYGVDYDVFASSYYPYWHGTLENLSQVLTKVNQQYGKKVMVAETSYAYTPEDTDFYGNSVSADSIFDKKHPFTVQGQAGAIRDVIDCVAHIPGGIGVFYWEGTWIAAGGESWEENRVLWEKYGTGWATSYATAYDPDDAGKYYGGCAVDNQAFFDASGHPLESLRVFNLVRYGNHPEPKADALEDVYMVCDIGKPISMPETVNAIMTDGSRQALPVTWDVTDAQLEAMANGGANKYTVTGTAGGMQGVAHISVVAYNYLVNDSFETGDLTGWKLTELGKADELYVENKPTDSVTGLFHMHFWSAAANSVEFTLEQEVQNLTAGSYKFSISIMGGDCGETEIYAYVKVNGQIVGTAPLTINGYGNWDTAWIHDIAYAQGDTIVVGIYVKCQGSGNGAWGKIDDAMLNSEN
;
A
#
# COMPACT_ATOMS: atom_id res chain seq x y z
N MET A 1 25.26 -13.57 -42.72
CA MET A 1 26.62 -13.83 -43.20
C MET A 1 27.34 -12.47 -43.34
N LYS A 2 28.18 -12.14 -42.46
CA LYS A 2 29.33 -11.24 -42.42
C LYS A 2 29.50 -10.61 -41.03
N ILE A 3 30.41 -11.24 -40.30
CA ILE A 3 30.94 -10.81 -39.01
C ILE A 3 31.83 -9.57 -39.28
N ARG A 4 31.59 -8.46 -38.59
CA ARG A 4 32.53 -7.35 -38.51
C ARG A 4 33.29 -7.42 -37.20
N LYS A 5 34.59 -7.78 -37.31
CA LYS A 5 35.58 -7.67 -36.24
C LYS A 5 35.95 -6.20 -36.01
N CYS A 6 35.78 -5.70 -34.81
CA CYS A 6 36.34 -4.44 -34.38
C CYS A 6 37.60 -4.70 -33.58
N LYS A 7 38.76 -4.21 -34.10
CA LYS A 7 40.07 -4.29 -33.43
C LYS A 7 40.13 -3.20 -32.36
N ARG A 8 40.43 -3.57 -31.12
CA ARG A 8 40.88 -2.61 -30.11
C ARG A 8 42.40 -2.66 -29.98
N PHE A 9 43.00 -1.49 -30.01
CA PHE A 9 44.43 -1.23 -29.79
C PHE A 9 44.84 -1.50 -28.35
N LEU A 10 45.92 -2.23 -28.20
CA LEU A 10 46.63 -2.52 -26.95
C LEU A 10 47.67 -1.42 -26.73
N SER A 11 47.56 -0.65 -25.66
CA SER A 11 48.68 0.18 -25.17
C SER A 11 49.22 -0.45 -23.89
N LEU A 12 50.43 -1.04 -24.04
CA LEU A 12 51.26 -1.50 -22.92
C LEU A 12 51.85 -0.28 -22.19
N LEU A 13 51.71 -0.25 -20.87
CA LEU A 13 52.61 0.47 -19.97
C LEU A 13 53.11 -0.50 -18.89
N LEU A 14 54.44 -0.72 -18.96
CA LEU A 14 55.24 -1.45 -17.98
C LEU A 14 55.37 -0.63 -16.69
N VAL A 15 55.19 -1.27 -15.53
CA VAL A 15 55.81 -0.87 -14.25
C VAL A 15 56.25 -2.12 -13.50
N PRO A 16 57.38 -2.09 -12.79
CA PRO A 16 58.17 -3.29 -12.50
C PRO A 16 57.81 -4.04 -11.22
N ALA A 17 58.24 -5.29 -11.24
CA ALA A 17 58.17 -6.24 -10.14
C ALA A 17 59.02 -5.82 -8.94
N MET A 18 58.49 -5.96 -7.73
CA MET A 18 59.27 -6.27 -6.52
C MET A 18 58.82 -7.60 -5.94
N MET A 19 59.73 -8.57 -5.99
CA MET A 19 59.68 -9.81 -5.24
C MET A 19 59.96 -9.53 -3.76
N ALA A 20 59.21 -10.18 -2.88
CA ALA A 20 59.82 -10.85 -1.71
C ALA A 20 58.81 -11.75 -0.97
N SER A 21 59.17 -13.01 -0.98
CA SER A 21 59.20 -14.05 0.08
C SER A 21 57.89 -14.58 0.69
N LEU A 22 57.63 -15.79 0.28
CA LEU A 22 57.18 -16.99 1.02
C LEU A 22 57.03 -16.85 2.53
N LEU A 23 55.82 -17.23 2.98
CA LEU A 23 55.67 -18.10 4.12
C LEU A 23 54.36 -18.93 3.94
N ALA A 24 54.52 -20.24 3.92
CA ALA A 24 53.46 -21.21 3.97
C ALA A 24 52.78 -21.11 5.36
N GLY A 25 51.50 -20.82 5.36
CA GLY A 25 50.64 -20.83 6.54
C GLY A 25 49.39 -21.61 6.22
N CYS A 26 49.11 -22.61 7.00
CA CYS A 26 47.98 -23.56 7.00
C CYS A 26 46.67 -22.92 6.55
N GLY A 27 45.95 -23.60 5.66
CA GLY A 27 44.58 -23.31 5.28
C GLY A 27 43.63 -23.41 6.47
N GLY A 28 43.46 -22.34 7.19
CA GLY A 28 42.24 -22.08 7.96
C GLY A 28 41.18 -21.62 6.96
N LYS A 29 40.05 -22.28 6.90
CA LYS A 29 38.85 -21.69 6.33
C LYS A 29 38.64 -20.41 7.12
N GLU A 30 38.75 -19.23 6.46
CA GLU A 30 38.18 -18.02 7.01
C GLU A 30 36.68 -18.28 7.17
N GLU A 31 36.23 -18.40 8.41
CA GLU A 31 34.82 -18.33 8.72
C GLU A 31 34.33 -16.97 8.18
N SER A 32 33.46 -16.99 7.21
CA SER A 32 32.82 -15.78 6.69
C SER A 32 32.17 -15.08 7.88
N LYS A 33 32.69 -13.90 8.25
CA LYS A 33 32.08 -13.08 9.29
C LYS A 33 30.65 -12.75 8.85
N SER A 34 29.66 -13.32 9.54
CA SER A 34 28.28 -12.87 9.37
C SER A 34 28.16 -11.47 9.97
N TYR A 35 27.67 -10.54 9.19
CA TYR A 35 27.34 -9.17 9.64
C TYR A 35 25.96 -9.11 10.32
N ILE A 36 25.12 -10.13 10.10
CA ILE A 36 23.76 -10.20 10.64
C ILE A 36 23.85 -10.49 12.14
N PRO A 37 23.30 -9.61 13.00
CA PRO A 37 23.39 -9.75 14.45
C PRO A 37 22.67 -11.01 14.94
N THR A 38 23.35 -11.77 15.83
CA THR A 38 22.76 -12.89 16.58
C THR A 38 22.28 -12.48 17.97
N GLU A 39 22.47 -11.20 18.34
CA GLU A 39 22.08 -10.62 19.62
C GLU A 39 21.24 -9.36 19.38
N LYS A 40 20.55 -8.91 20.44
CA LYS A 40 19.77 -7.68 20.41
C LYS A 40 20.67 -6.46 20.17
N ILE A 41 20.32 -5.63 19.18
CA ILE A 41 20.91 -4.31 18.97
C ILE A 41 20.60 -3.43 20.19
N GLN A 42 21.61 -2.73 20.70
CA GLN A 42 21.48 -1.85 21.86
C GLN A 42 21.32 -0.39 21.44
N GLY A 43 20.75 0.42 22.36
CA GLY A 43 20.68 1.88 22.22
C GLY A 43 19.61 2.38 21.24
N SER A 44 18.62 1.57 20.89
CA SER A 44 17.47 2.00 20.10
C SER A 44 16.39 2.64 20.98
N ASP A 45 15.82 3.73 20.48
CA ASP A 45 14.67 4.42 21.08
C ASP A 45 13.30 3.88 20.58
N LEU A 46 13.31 2.94 19.63
CA LEU A 46 12.09 2.31 19.16
C LEU A 46 11.41 1.47 20.23
N PHE A 47 10.10 1.60 20.36
CA PHE A 47 9.29 0.69 21.12
C PHE A 47 8.84 -0.47 20.23
N VAL A 48 9.30 -1.69 20.51
CA VAL A 48 8.99 -2.86 19.68
C VAL A 48 8.57 -4.02 20.59
N HIS A 49 7.33 -4.47 20.45
CA HIS A 49 6.91 -5.72 21.05
C HIS A 49 7.57 -6.90 20.34
N LYS A 50 8.11 -7.81 21.13
CA LYS A 50 8.64 -9.08 20.60
C LYS A 50 7.56 -9.82 19.81
N VAL A 51 7.95 -10.44 18.71
CA VAL A 51 7.14 -11.45 18.02
C VAL A 51 7.43 -12.80 18.67
N GLU A 52 6.43 -13.37 19.33
CA GLU A 52 6.59 -14.66 20.01
C GLU A 52 6.69 -15.79 18.98
N ASP A 53 7.33 -16.87 19.34
CA ASP A 53 7.50 -18.07 18.51
C ASP A 53 8.05 -17.83 17.09
N LEU A 54 8.75 -16.71 16.89
CA LEU A 54 9.33 -16.33 15.61
C LEU A 54 10.42 -17.34 15.18
N PRO A 55 10.29 -18.03 14.03
CA PRO A 55 11.27 -19.02 13.59
C PRO A 55 12.69 -18.45 13.48
N GLU A 56 13.71 -19.25 13.82
CA GLU A 56 15.10 -18.81 13.72
C GLU A 56 15.50 -18.47 12.28
N ASP A 57 15.00 -19.22 11.31
CA ASP A 57 15.25 -19.08 9.88
C ASP A 57 14.24 -18.16 9.17
N PHE A 58 13.43 -17.37 9.91
CA PHE A 58 12.48 -16.43 9.34
C PHE A 58 13.18 -15.41 8.46
N ILE A 59 12.65 -15.19 7.26
CA ILE A 59 13.22 -14.28 6.28
C ILE A 59 12.81 -12.83 6.60
N PHE A 60 13.80 -12.00 6.87
CA PHE A 60 13.70 -10.54 6.91
C PHE A 60 14.29 -9.99 5.62
N GLY A 61 13.43 -9.79 4.63
CA GLY A 61 13.84 -9.39 3.29
C GLY A 61 13.73 -7.89 3.06
N MET A 62 14.58 -7.39 2.17
CA MET A 62 14.55 -6.01 1.68
C MET A 62 14.70 -6.01 0.16
N ASP A 63 13.75 -5.42 -0.57
CA ASP A 63 13.97 -5.06 -1.97
C ASP A 63 14.88 -3.83 -2.03
N ALA A 64 15.93 -3.91 -2.83
CA ALA A 64 16.94 -2.88 -2.97
C ALA A 64 17.36 -2.73 -4.45
N SER A 65 16.40 -2.87 -5.35
CA SER A 65 16.63 -2.90 -6.80
C SER A 65 17.15 -1.58 -7.36
N SER A 66 16.78 -0.44 -6.77
CA SER A 66 17.14 0.91 -7.26
C SER A 66 18.54 1.37 -6.84
N VAL A 67 19.21 0.68 -5.91
CA VAL A 67 20.45 1.15 -5.27
C VAL A 67 21.55 1.55 -6.26
N ILE A 68 21.79 0.72 -7.28
CA ILE A 68 22.89 1.00 -8.24
C ILE A 68 22.65 2.30 -9.03
N ALA A 69 21.41 2.54 -9.45
CA ALA A 69 21.04 3.77 -10.14
C ALA A 69 21.19 5.00 -9.22
N LEU A 70 20.79 4.86 -7.96
CA LEU A 70 20.92 5.92 -6.96
C LEU A 70 22.39 6.25 -6.68
N GLU A 71 23.23 5.26 -6.40
CA GLU A 71 24.66 5.45 -6.18
C GLU A 71 25.35 6.06 -7.41
N ASN A 72 25.00 5.63 -8.61
CA ASN A 72 25.49 6.22 -9.85
C ASN A 72 25.09 7.69 -10.04
N SER A 73 23.97 8.12 -9.47
CA SER A 73 23.53 9.52 -9.48
C SER A 73 24.26 10.40 -8.46
N GLY A 74 24.99 9.77 -7.53
CA GLY A 74 25.74 10.46 -6.47
C GLY A 74 25.12 10.33 -5.09
N VAL A 75 24.00 9.61 -4.94
CA VAL A 75 23.42 9.26 -3.63
C VAL A 75 24.42 8.45 -2.82
N LYS A 76 24.52 8.75 -1.53
CA LYS A 76 25.37 8.06 -0.57
C LYS A 76 24.53 7.52 0.57
N TYR A 77 24.96 6.38 1.10
CA TYR A 77 24.36 5.79 2.27
C TYR A 77 25.32 5.81 3.46
N TYR A 78 24.75 5.89 4.64
CA TYR A 78 25.48 5.98 5.89
C TYR A 78 25.04 4.88 6.86
N ASN A 79 25.87 4.62 7.86
CA ASN A 79 25.52 3.78 9.01
C ASN A 79 24.93 4.63 10.15
N PHE A 80 24.47 3.98 11.22
CA PHE A 80 23.91 4.65 12.40
C PHE A 80 24.91 5.55 13.16
N ALA A 81 26.21 5.46 12.85
CA ALA A 81 27.22 6.37 13.37
C ALA A 81 27.46 7.60 12.47
N GLY A 82 26.71 7.73 11.36
CA GLY A 82 26.85 8.81 10.38
C GLY A 82 28.09 8.67 9.49
N GLN A 83 28.66 7.48 9.38
CA GLN A 83 29.81 7.19 8.50
C GLN A 83 29.30 6.64 7.19
N GLU A 84 29.85 7.10 6.04
CA GLU A 84 29.55 6.53 4.73
C GLU A 84 29.87 5.03 4.72
N GLN A 85 28.89 4.20 4.35
CA GLN A 85 29.00 2.75 4.38
C GLN A 85 28.19 2.14 3.25
N ASP A 86 28.61 0.98 2.77
CA ASP A 86 27.82 0.17 1.85
C ASP A 86 26.45 -0.12 2.44
N VAL A 87 25.39 0.23 1.72
CA VAL A 87 24.01 0.09 2.20
C VAL A 87 23.70 -1.36 2.58
N PHE A 88 24.21 -2.35 1.85
CA PHE A 88 23.98 -3.76 2.16
C PHE A 88 24.62 -4.19 3.47
N GLN A 89 25.75 -3.58 3.86
CA GLN A 89 26.33 -3.78 5.18
C GLN A 89 25.41 -3.23 6.28
N THR A 90 24.90 -2.00 6.10
CA THR A 90 23.97 -1.39 7.05
C THR A 90 22.67 -2.20 7.21
N LEU A 91 22.14 -2.73 6.11
CA LEU A 91 20.98 -3.62 6.12
C LEU A 91 21.27 -4.91 6.89
N ALA A 92 22.39 -5.59 6.62
CA ALA A 92 22.79 -6.81 7.31
C ALA A 92 22.97 -6.57 8.82
N GLU A 93 23.68 -5.50 9.21
CA GLU A 93 23.90 -5.10 10.60
C GLU A 93 22.59 -4.74 11.33
N SER A 94 21.51 -4.44 10.59
CA SER A 94 20.18 -4.16 11.12
C SER A 94 19.29 -5.42 11.25
N GLY A 95 19.78 -6.58 10.80
CA GLY A 95 19.06 -7.85 10.90
C GLY A 95 18.41 -8.34 9.61
N VAL A 96 18.53 -7.60 8.51
CA VAL A 96 18.09 -8.06 7.19
C VAL A 96 18.95 -9.24 6.76
N ASN A 97 18.33 -10.33 6.30
CA ASN A 97 19.02 -11.57 5.95
C ASN A 97 18.80 -12.01 4.50
N TYR A 98 17.95 -11.28 3.77
CA TYR A 98 17.67 -11.50 2.36
C TYR A 98 17.57 -10.16 1.61
N ILE A 99 18.10 -10.11 0.40
CA ILE A 99 17.85 -9.01 -0.55
C ILE A 99 16.98 -9.55 -1.69
N ARG A 100 15.93 -8.82 -2.04
CA ARG A 100 15.13 -9.04 -3.23
C ARG A 100 15.60 -8.07 -4.31
N VAL A 101 15.70 -8.55 -5.54
CA VAL A 101 16.02 -7.73 -6.70
C VAL A 101 15.12 -8.10 -7.87
N ARG A 102 14.46 -7.11 -8.47
CA ARG A 102 13.72 -7.31 -9.71
C ARG A 102 14.66 -7.41 -10.90
N VAL A 103 14.26 -8.16 -11.90
CA VAL A 103 15.02 -8.36 -13.12
C VAL A 103 14.08 -8.22 -14.32
N TRP A 104 14.34 -7.22 -15.14
CA TRP A 104 13.71 -7.00 -16.44
C TRP A 104 14.58 -7.60 -17.54
N ASN A 105 13.97 -7.93 -18.69
CA ASN A 105 14.67 -8.63 -19.75
C ASN A 105 15.64 -7.71 -20.52
N ASP A 106 15.16 -6.57 -21.02
CA ASP A 106 15.94 -5.56 -21.71
C ASP A 106 15.36 -4.15 -21.44
N PRO A 107 15.66 -3.54 -20.27
CA PRO A 107 15.09 -2.26 -19.86
C PRO A 107 15.75 -1.05 -20.54
N TYR A 108 16.01 -1.14 -21.84
CA TYR A 108 16.72 -0.10 -22.59
C TYR A 108 16.07 0.15 -23.95
N ASP A 109 16.18 1.40 -24.44
CA ASP A 109 15.83 1.73 -25.82
C ASP A 109 16.92 1.26 -26.81
N ALA A 110 16.67 1.41 -28.09
CA ALA A 110 17.62 1.02 -29.16
C ALA A 110 18.96 1.76 -29.13
N ASN A 111 19.06 2.86 -28.38
CA ASN A 111 20.29 3.64 -28.19
C ASN A 111 21.00 3.30 -26.86
N GLY A 112 20.43 2.43 -26.04
CA GLY A 112 20.94 2.02 -24.74
C GLY A 112 20.57 2.96 -23.61
N ASN A 113 19.54 3.79 -23.77
CA ASN A 113 19.02 4.62 -22.69
C ASN A 113 18.07 3.78 -21.82
N GLY A 114 18.28 3.84 -20.48
CA GLY A 114 17.49 3.06 -19.52
C GLY A 114 16.07 3.57 -19.34
N TYR A 115 15.16 2.66 -19.01
CA TYR A 115 13.72 2.94 -18.85
C TYR A 115 13.36 3.57 -17.49
N GLY A 116 14.27 3.56 -16.52
CA GLY A 116 14.04 4.05 -15.15
C GLY A 116 13.80 2.92 -14.16
N GLY A 117 13.30 3.25 -12.97
CA GLY A 117 13.05 2.27 -11.90
C GLY A 117 14.31 1.46 -11.52
N GLY A 118 15.50 2.07 -11.60
CA GLY A 118 16.77 1.40 -11.34
C GLY A 118 17.41 0.71 -12.54
N ASN A 119 16.79 0.70 -13.73
CA ASN A 119 17.28 0.01 -14.93
C ASN A 119 17.67 -1.45 -14.65
N CYS A 120 16.78 -2.18 -13.98
CA CYS A 120 17.05 -3.45 -13.31
C CYS A 120 17.21 -4.62 -14.30
N ASP A 121 18.37 -4.73 -14.94
CA ASP A 121 18.76 -5.89 -15.75
C ASP A 121 19.49 -6.96 -14.90
N ILE A 122 19.86 -8.07 -15.55
CA ILE A 122 20.57 -9.16 -14.87
C ILE A 122 21.96 -8.74 -14.38
N HIS A 123 22.63 -7.78 -15.04
CA HIS A 123 23.96 -7.32 -14.64
C HIS A 123 23.88 -6.48 -13.36
N THR A 124 22.86 -5.65 -13.24
CA THR A 124 22.52 -4.93 -12.00
C THR A 124 22.22 -5.92 -10.87
N ALA A 125 21.45 -6.96 -11.14
CA ALA A 125 21.16 -8.00 -10.15
C ALA A 125 22.42 -8.77 -9.72
N VAL A 126 23.37 -9.03 -10.61
CA VAL A 126 24.66 -9.66 -10.26
C VAL A 126 25.48 -8.75 -9.33
N GLU A 127 25.52 -7.45 -9.57
CA GLU A 127 26.24 -6.50 -8.71
C GLU A 127 25.64 -6.45 -7.31
N ILE A 128 24.32 -6.26 -7.22
CA ILE A 128 23.58 -6.28 -5.96
C ILE A 128 23.79 -7.61 -5.23
N GLY A 129 23.64 -8.73 -5.93
CA GLY A 129 23.77 -10.08 -5.35
C GLY A 129 25.17 -10.38 -4.79
N LYS A 130 26.22 -9.91 -5.44
CA LYS A 130 27.60 -10.02 -4.94
C LYS A 130 27.78 -9.27 -3.61
N ARG A 131 27.27 -8.04 -3.55
CA ARG A 131 27.36 -7.20 -2.35
C ARG A 131 26.54 -7.82 -1.20
N ALA A 132 25.29 -8.23 -1.47
CA ALA A 132 24.45 -8.92 -0.48
C ALA A 132 25.12 -10.18 0.07
N THR A 133 25.70 -11.00 -0.81
CA THR A 133 26.43 -12.21 -0.45
C THR A 133 27.65 -11.93 0.42
N ALA A 134 28.41 -10.85 0.11
CA ALA A 134 29.59 -10.47 0.89
C ALA A 134 29.27 -10.14 2.35
N TYR A 135 28.05 -9.66 2.63
CA TYR A 135 27.57 -9.35 3.98
C TYR A 135 26.74 -10.49 4.61
N GLY A 136 26.69 -11.67 3.99
CA GLY A 136 26.06 -12.88 4.55
C GLY A 136 24.58 -13.02 4.24
N MET A 137 24.00 -12.12 3.43
CA MET A 137 22.61 -12.21 3.00
C MET A 137 22.43 -13.13 1.78
N LYS A 138 21.24 -13.71 1.65
CA LYS A 138 20.82 -14.43 0.44
C LYS A 138 20.11 -13.48 -0.53
N LEU A 139 20.02 -13.92 -1.80
CA LEU A 139 19.30 -13.20 -2.84
C LEU A 139 17.99 -13.92 -3.19
N LEU A 140 16.89 -13.14 -3.29
CA LEU A 140 15.68 -13.49 -4.02
C LEU A 140 15.72 -12.75 -5.36
N VAL A 141 15.77 -13.51 -6.45
CA VAL A 141 15.74 -12.96 -7.82
C VAL A 141 14.29 -12.92 -8.30
N ASN A 142 13.77 -11.74 -8.58
CA ASN A 142 12.40 -11.52 -9.03
C ASN A 142 12.37 -11.24 -10.54
N PHE A 143 12.07 -12.23 -11.36
CA PHE A 143 11.89 -12.06 -12.80
C PHE A 143 10.49 -11.50 -13.11
N HIS A 144 10.44 -10.34 -13.74
CA HIS A 144 9.18 -9.76 -14.23
C HIS A 144 8.73 -10.38 -15.57
N TYR A 145 9.67 -10.93 -16.35
CA TYR A 145 9.46 -11.38 -17.74
C TYR A 145 8.79 -10.32 -18.62
N SER A 146 9.30 -9.12 -18.50
CA SER A 146 8.93 -7.87 -19.14
C SER A 146 10.19 -7.04 -19.32
N ASP A 147 10.19 -6.03 -20.16
CA ASP A 147 11.30 -5.08 -20.29
C ASP A 147 11.18 -3.92 -19.30
N PHE A 148 10.03 -3.80 -18.61
CA PHE A 148 9.78 -2.77 -17.61
C PHE A 148 8.80 -3.28 -16.54
N TRP A 149 8.11 -2.40 -15.81
CA TRP A 149 7.20 -2.77 -14.73
C TRP A 149 6.16 -3.83 -15.16
N ALA A 150 5.99 -4.83 -14.33
CA ALA A 150 4.90 -5.79 -14.40
C ALA A 150 4.15 -5.80 -13.06
N ASP A 151 2.83 -5.63 -13.11
CA ASP A 151 1.92 -5.55 -11.99
C ASP A 151 0.57 -6.23 -12.33
N PRO A 152 -0.43 -6.30 -11.42
CA PRO A 152 -1.70 -6.97 -11.70
C PRO A 152 -2.48 -6.41 -12.89
N GLY A 153 -2.28 -5.15 -13.22
CA GLY A 153 -2.93 -4.46 -14.34
C GLY A 153 -2.13 -4.54 -15.66
N LYS A 154 -0.84 -4.89 -15.57
CA LYS A 154 0.06 -4.81 -16.71
C LYS A 154 1.10 -5.94 -16.68
N GLN A 155 1.04 -6.84 -17.64
CA GLN A 155 1.90 -8.02 -17.78
C GLN A 155 2.44 -8.14 -19.20
N SER A 156 3.03 -7.07 -19.73
CA SER A 156 3.56 -7.02 -21.10
C SER A 156 4.74 -7.98 -21.26
N ALA A 157 4.75 -8.73 -22.38
CA ALA A 157 5.92 -9.53 -22.74
C ALA A 157 7.10 -8.63 -23.11
N PRO A 158 8.35 -9.10 -22.95
CA PRO A 158 9.50 -8.43 -23.53
C PRO A 158 9.29 -8.13 -25.02
N LEU A 159 9.77 -6.99 -25.48
CA LEU A 159 9.62 -6.57 -26.88
C LEU A 159 10.10 -7.66 -27.86
N ALA A 160 11.21 -8.31 -27.52
CA ALA A 160 11.77 -9.40 -28.31
C ALA A 160 10.85 -10.63 -28.41
N TRP A 161 9.92 -10.82 -27.44
CA TRP A 161 9.04 -12.00 -27.36
C TRP A 161 7.59 -11.68 -27.74
N LYS A 162 7.27 -10.42 -28.00
CA LYS A 162 5.89 -9.93 -28.21
C LYS A 162 5.10 -10.71 -29.27
N ASN A 163 5.77 -11.14 -30.35
CA ASN A 163 5.16 -11.83 -31.48
C ASN A 163 5.45 -13.34 -31.53
N MET A 164 6.02 -13.91 -30.47
CA MET A 164 6.31 -15.35 -30.38
C MET A 164 5.03 -16.14 -30.10
N SER A 165 4.96 -17.37 -30.64
CA SER A 165 3.99 -18.37 -30.19
C SER A 165 4.23 -18.72 -28.72
N ILE A 166 3.26 -19.36 -28.07
CA ILE A 166 3.43 -19.75 -26.66
C ILE A 166 4.60 -20.74 -26.47
N GLU A 167 4.84 -21.62 -27.43
CA GLU A 167 5.95 -22.57 -27.41
C GLU A 167 7.29 -21.84 -27.49
N GLU A 168 7.43 -20.91 -28.43
CA GLU A 168 8.65 -20.09 -28.57
C GLU A 168 8.88 -19.21 -27.33
N LYS A 169 7.82 -18.59 -26.80
CA LYS A 169 7.88 -17.76 -25.59
C LYS A 169 8.29 -18.57 -24.36
N ARG A 170 7.72 -19.77 -24.20
CA ARG A 170 8.09 -20.70 -23.13
C ARG A 170 9.57 -21.07 -23.19
N ASP A 171 10.07 -21.41 -24.39
CA ASP A 171 11.48 -21.79 -24.56
C ASP A 171 12.41 -20.58 -24.34
N ALA A 172 12.04 -19.39 -24.82
CA ALA A 172 12.78 -18.15 -24.56
C ALA A 172 12.80 -17.79 -23.07
N LEU A 173 11.68 -17.94 -22.36
CA LEU A 173 11.62 -17.71 -20.91
C LEU A 173 12.52 -18.68 -20.15
N TYR A 174 12.51 -19.96 -20.50
CA TYR A 174 13.38 -20.96 -19.90
C TYR A 174 14.85 -20.61 -20.12
N ASP A 175 15.25 -20.33 -21.37
CA ASP A 175 16.64 -20.03 -21.72
C ASP A 175 17.11 -18.75 -21.01
N TYR A 176 16.33 -17.68 -21.05
CA TYR A 176 16.61 -16.42 -20.34
C TYR A 176 16.78 -16.62 -18.83
N THR A 177 15.85 -17.35 -18.20
CA THR A 177 15.93 -17.63 -16.76
C THR A 177 17.20 -18.42 -16.44
N LYS A 178 17.48 -19.45 -17.22
CA LYS A 178 18.67 -20.31 -17.02
C LYS A 178 19.97 -19.53 -17.19
N GLU A 179 20.12 -18.79 -18.29
CA GLU A 179 21.31 -17.98 -18.57
C GLU A 179 21.53 -16.92 -17.48
N SER A 180 20.48 -16.25 -17.06
CA SER A 180 20.53 -15.25 -15.98
C SER A 180 20.98 -15.87 -14.65
N LEU A 181 20.44 -17.01 -14.29
CA LEU A 181 20.82 -17.71 -13.06
C LEU A 181 22.25 -18.28 -13.14
N GLU A 182 22.70 -18.73 -14.31
CA GLU A 182 24.09 -19.15 -14.53
C GLU A 182 25.08 -17.99 -14.34
N LEU A 183 24.74 -16.76 -14.76
CA LEU A 183 25.55 -15.57 -14.50
C LEU A 183 25.68 -15.29 -12.99
N LEU A 184 24.58 -15.34 -12.26
CA LEU A 184 24.59 -15.20 -10.80
C LEU A 184 25.43 -16.28 -10.12
N LYS A 185 25.30 -17.54 -10.55
CA LYS A 185 26.09 -18.66 -10.04
C LYS A 185 27.58 -18.52 -10.31
N GLN A 186 27.96 -18.10 -11.54
CA GLN A 186 29.34 -17.85 -11.91
C GLN A 186 29.95 -16.67 -11.12
N ALA A 187 29.12 -15.68 -10.76
CA ALA A 187 29.51 -14.56 -9.92
C ALA A 187 29.63 -14.91 -8.42
N GLY A 188 29.26 -16.14 -8.02
CA GLY A 188 29.31 -16.58 -6.63
C GLY A 188 28.20 -16.03 -5.75
N VAL A 189 27.08 -15.57 -6.34
CA VAL A 189 25.94 -15.03 -5.61
C VAL A 189 25.21 -16.14 -4.86
N ASN A 190 24.88 -15.90 -3.60
CA ASN A 190 24.12 -16.81 -2.75
C ASN A 190 22.61 -16.69 -3.03
N VAL A 191 22.15 -17.30 -4.12
CA VAL A 191 20.72 -17.31 -4.49
C VAL A 191 19.98 -18.30 -3.62
N GLY A 192 19.06 -17.81 -2.79
CA GLY A 192 18.24 -18.64 -1.90
C GLY A 192 16.81 -18.83 -2.38
N MET A 193 16.32 -17.95 -3.26
CA MET A 193 14.96 -18.00 -3.81
C MET A 193 14.90 -17.33 -5.18
N VAL A 194 14.03 -17.85 -6.04
CA VAL A 194 13.72 -17.23 -7.34
C VAL A 194 12.22 -17.08 -7.48
N GLN A 195 11.78 -15.87 -7.75
CA GLN A 195 10.39 -15.54 -8.02
C GLN A 195 10.16 -15.56 -9.53
N VAL A 196 9.29 -16.45 -9.98
CA VAL A 196 8.94 -16.65 -11.39
C VAL A 196 7.67 -15.87 -11.72
N GLY A 197 7.86 -14.66 -12.25
CA GLY A 197 6.80 -13.68 -12.47
C GLY A 197 6.53 -12.76 -11.27
N ASN A 198 6.03 -11.56 -11.53
CA ASN A 198 5.66 -10.57 -10.52
C ASN A 198 4.17 -10.26 -10.59
N GLU A 199 3.45 -10.43 -9.46
CA GLU A 199 2.02 -10.12 -9.28
C GLU A 199 1.12 -10.66 -10.41
N THR A 200 1.30 -11.92 -10.74
CA THR A 200 0.73 -12.60 -11.93
C THR A 200 -0.74 -13.00 -11.74
N ASN A 201 -1.58 -12.12 -11.23
CA ASN A 201 -2.97 -12.39 -10.87
C ASN A 201 -3.82 -12.98 -12.01
N GLY A 202 -3.77 -12.39 -13.18
CA GLY A 202 -4.58 -12.78 -14.32
C GLY A 202 -3.83 -12.89 -15.64
N ALA A 203 -2.53 -12.55 -15.63
CA ALA A 203 -1.67 -12.60 -16.80
C ALA A 203 -0.21 -12.79 -16.40
N MET A 204 0.63 -13.19 -17.34
CA MET A 204 2.09 -13.29 -17.20
C MET A 204 2.73 -13.21 -18.58
N CYS A 205 3.73 -12.34 -18.76
CA CYS A 205 4.50 -12.26 -20.00
C CYS A 205 3.63 -12.12 -21.27
N GLY A 206 2.57 -11.29 -21.19
CA GLY A 206 1.61 -11.07 -22.28
C GLY A 206 0.56 -12.18 -22.47
N GLU A 207 0.58 -13.25 -21.67
CA GLU A 207 -0.39 -14.34 -21.70
C GLU A 207 -1.42 -14.18 -20.58
N ASN A 208 -2.72 -14.28 -20.90
CA ASN A 208 -3.83 -14.20 -19.95
C ASN A 208 -4.65 -15.50 -19.87
N ASN A 209 -4.19 -16.54 -20.52
CA ASN A 209 -4.78 -17.89 -20.47
C ASN A 209 -3.99 -18.73 -19.46
N TRP A 210 -4.67 -19.33 -18.50
CA TRP A 210 -4.04 -20.11 -17.44
C TRP A 210 -3.29 -21.36 -17.92
N VAL A 211 -3.66 -21.95 -19.05
CA VAL A 211 -2.86 -23.05 -19.65
C VAL A 211 -1.49 -22.53 -20.10
N ASN A 212 -1.48 -21.37 -20.75
CA ASN A 212 -0.25 -20.72 -21.20
C ASN A 212 0.58 -20.24 -20.01
N MET A 213 -0.04 -19.54 -19.05
CA MET A 213 0.65 -19.08 -17.83
C MET A 213 1.29 -20.24 -17.07
N ALA A 214 0.57 -21.35 -16.89
CA ALA A 214 1.10 -22.53 -16.20
C ALA A 214 2.30 -23.15 -16.94
N SER A 215 2.30 -23.11 -18.27
CA SER A 215 3.45 -23.56 -19.06
C SER A 215 4.68 -22.65 -18.87
N LEU A 216 4.47 -21.34 -18.77
CA LEU A 216 5.53 -20.36 -18.48
C LEU A 216 6.07 -20.50 -17.05
N PHE A 217 5.20 -20.62 -16.05
CA PHE A 217 5.62 -20.91 -14.67
C PHE A 217 6.46 -22.17 -14.58
N SER A 218 6.02 -23.25 -15.25
CA SER A 218 6.73 -24.52 -15.25
C SER A 218 8.09 -24.43 -15.95
N ALA A 219 8.21 -23.63 -17.00
CA ALA A 219 9.47 -23.39 -17.71
C ALA A 219 10.47 -22.64 -16.83
N GLY A 220 10.03 -21.57 -16.16
CA GLY A 220 10.85 -20.82 -15.23
C GLY A 220 11.29 -21.68 -14.03
N SER A 221 10.34 -22.40 -13.42
CA SER A 221 10.66 -23.33 -12.30
C SER A 221 11.68 -24.37 -12.72
N LYS A 222 11.53 -24.97 -13.90
CA LYS A 222 12.49 -25.96 -14.41
C LYS A 222 13.90 -25.36 -14.54
N ALA A 223 14.04 -24.16 -15.05
CA ALA A 223 15.34 -23.49 -15.16
C ALA A 223 15.96 -23.26 -13.78
N VAL A 224 15.17 -22.84 -12.79
CA VAL A 224 15.63 -22.69 -11.40
C VAL A 224 16.16 -24.00 -10.83
N ARG A 225 15.38 -25.09 -10.95
CA ARG A 225 15.77 -26.42 -10.44
C ARG A 225 17.06 -26.95 -11.06
N GLU A 226 17.32 -26.61 -12.32
CA GLU A 226 18.56 -27.04 -13.00
C GLU A 226 19.79 -26.25 -12.55
N VAL A 227 19.68 -24.95 -12.29
CA VAL A 227 20.83 -24.11 -11.94
C VAL A 227 21.06 -24.05 -10.43
N PHE A 228 19.99 -23.85 -9.65
CA PHE A 228 20.00 -23.75 -8.19
C PHE A 228 18.99 -24.74 -7.58
N PRO A 229 19.28 -26.03 -7.52
CA PRO A 229 18.33 -27.06 -7.06
C PRO A 229 17.85 -26.86 -5.62
N ASP A 230 18.65 -26.19 -4.79
CA ASP A 230 18.33 -25.91 -3.38
C ASP A 230 17.60 -24.58 -3.17
N ALA A 231 17.48 -23.73 -4.20
CA ALA A 231 16.74 -22.47 -4.11
C ALA A 231 15.22 -22.72 -4.14
N LEU A 232 14.49 -21.95 -3.35
CA LEU A 232 13.03 -21.99 -3.37
C LEU A 232 12.50 -21.32 -4.65
N VAL A 233 11.45 -21.90 -5.23
CA VAL A 233 10.69 -21.29 -6.33
C VAL A 233 9.44 -20.64 -5.76
N ALA A 234 9.31 -19.33 -5.94
CA ALA A 234 8.16 -18.56 -5.51
C ALA A 234 7.30 -18.12 -6.71
N LEU A 235 5.99 -18.16 -6.54
CA LEU A 235 5.01 -17.55 -7.43
C LEU A 235 4.27 -16.44 -6.69
N HIS A 236 4.11 -15.29 -7.31
CA HIS A 236 3.72 -14.06 -6.66
C HIS A 236 2.40 -13.50 -7.19
N PHE A 237 1.50 -13.18 -6.25
CA PHE A 237 0.17 -12.62 -6.49
C PHE A 237 -0.07 -11.40 -5.59
N ALA A 238 -1.02 -10.54 -5.98
CA ALA A 238 -1.44 -9.37 -5.22
C ALA A 238 -2.95 -9.40 -4.96
N ASN A 239 -3.43 -8.44 -4.13
CA ASN A 239 -4.82 -8.27 -3.74
C ASN A 239 -5.36 -9.42 -2.85
N PRO A 240 -4.77 -9.68 -1.68
CA PRO A 240 -5.25 -10.69 -0.73
C PRO A 240 -6.66 -10.41 -0.21
N GLU A 241 -7.14 -9.16 -0.29
CA GLU A 241 -8.52 -8.79 0.04
C GLU A 241 -9.55 -9.47 -0.88
N LYS A 242 -9.13 -9.90 -2.08
CA LYS A 242 -9.96 -10.66 -3.01
C LYS A 242 -9.84 -12.17 -2.71
N VAL A 243 -10.41 -12.59 -1.60
CA VAL A 243 -10.25 -13.94 -1.00
C VAL A 243 -10.49 -15.09 -1.99
N THR A 244 -11.51 -14.97 -2.84
CA THR A 244 -11.85 -16.00 -3.83
C THR A 244 -10.77 -16.18 -4.89
N ASN A 245 -10.07 -15.10 -5.25
CA ASN A 245 -9.04 -15.13 -6.29
C ASN A 245 -7.82 -15.93 -5.83
N TYR A 246 -7.39 -15.76 -4.59
CA TYR A 246 -6.25 -16.51 -4.03
C TYR A 246 -6.50 -18.02 -4.00
N ALA A 247 -7.70 -18.42 -3.61
CA ALA A 247 -8.10 -19.83 -3.65
C ALA A 247 -8.13 -20.38 -5.09
N ASP A 248 -8.58 -19.58 -6.04
CA ASP A 248 -8.62 -19.93 -7.47
C ASP A 248 -7.21 -20.04 -8.07
N TYR A 249 -6.31 -19.09 -7.77
CA TYR A 249 -4.91 -19.15 -8.22
C TYR A 249 -4.21 -20.42 -7.71
N ALA A 250 -4.29 -20.70 -6.42
CA ALA A 250 -3.67 -21.87 -5.82
C ALA A 250 -4.24 -23.17 -6.38
N TRP A 251 -5.57 -23.23 -6.61
CA TRP A 251 -6.22 -24.36 -7.25
C TRP A 251 -5.73 -24.56 -8.69
N LYS A 252 -5.64 -23.50 -9.50
CA LYS A 252 -5.16 -23.58 -10.88
C LYS A 252 -3.72 -24.05 -10.96
N LEU A 253 -2.85 -23.50 -10.10
CA LEU A 253 -1.44 -23.98 -10.05
C LEU A 253 -1.34 -25.47 -9.74
N MET A 254 -2.14 -25.96 -8.80
CA MET A 254 -2.22 -27.40 -8.49
C MET A 254 -2.80 -28.19 -9.65
N ALA A 255 -3.92 -27.72 -10.24
CA ALA A 255 -4.62 -28.42 -11.31
C ALA A 255 -3.78 -28.57 -12.59
N TYR A 256 -2.95 -27.57 -12.89
CA TYR A 256 -2.01 -27.62 -14.03
C TYR A 256 -0.64 -28.22 -13.67
N GLY A 257 -0.43 -28.68 -12.43
CA GLY A 257 0.77 -29.37 -12.01
C GLY A 257 2.03 -28.50 -12.00
N VAL A 258 1.88 -27.20 -11.71
CA VAL A 258 3.02 -26.27 -11.62
C VAL A 258 3.89 -26.61 -10.40
N ASP A 259 5.19 -26.82 -10.62
CA ASP A 259 6.16 -27.03 -9.55
C ASP A 259 6.60 -25.70 -8.94
N TYR A 260 6.31 -25.49 -7.65
CA TYR A 260 6.76 -24.34 -6.87
C TYR A 260 6.74 -24.66 -5.38
N ASP A 261 7.47 -23.89 -4.58
CA ASP A 261 7.60 -24.08 -3.13
C ASP A 261 6.78 -23.06 -2.34
N VAL A 262 6.76 -21.80 -2.80
CA VAL A 262 6.26 -20.66 -2.05
C VAL A 262 5.16 -19.94 -2.83
N PHE A 263 4.01 -19.79 -2.18
CA PHE A 263 2.95 -18.87 -2.63
C PHE A 263 3.18 -17.51 -1.96
N ALA A 264 3.54 -16.51 -2.75
CA ALA A 264 3.92 -15.21 -2.28
C ALA A 264 2.82 -14.17 -2.52
N SER A 265 2.67 -13.22 -1.61
CA SER A 265 1.65 -12.17 -1.66
C SER A 265 2.27 -10.78 -1.52
N SER A 266 1.81 -9.81 -2.30
CA SER A 266 1.92 -8.40 -1.90
C SER A 266 0.90 -8.11 -0.80
N TYR A 267 1.30 -7.31 0.18
CA TYR A 267 0.41 -6.77 1.21
C TYR A 267 0.81 -5.34 1.55
N TYR A 268 0.01 -4.40 1.12
CA TYR A 268 0.16 -3.00 1.47
C TYR A 268 -1.04 -2.56 2.33
N PRO A 269 -0.82 -2.10 3.58
CA PRO A 269 -1.92 -1.69 4.47
C PRO A 269 -2.85 -0.63 3.89
N TYR A 270 -2.38 0.08 2.89
CA TYR A 270 -3.10 1.18 2.26
C TYR A 270 -4.32 0.74 1.44
N TRP A 271 -4.27 -0.46 0.81
CA TRP A 271 -5.29 -0.91 -0.16
C TRP A 271 -5.53 -2.43 -0.22
N HIS A 272 -4.79 -3.24 0.56
CA HIS A 272 -4.89 -4.71 0.49
C HIS A 272 -5.67 -5.34 1.66
N GLY A 273 -6.59 -4.59 2.27
CA GLY A 273 -7.41 -5.07 3.37
C GLY A 273 -6.65 -5.26 4.69
N THR A 274 -7.16 -6.11 5.57
CA THR A 274 -6.62 -6.30 6.91
C THR A 274 -5.60 -7.43 7.00
N LEU A 275 -4.82 -7.45 8.08
CA LEU A 275 -3.90 -8.56 8.39
C LEU A 275 -4.63 -9.87 8.67
N GLU A 276 -5.83 -9.82 9.25
CA GLU A 276 -6.69 -10.97 9.45
C GLU A 276 -7.08 -11.61 8.12
N ASN A 277 -7.44 -10.79 7.14
CA ASN A 277 -7.75 -11.23 5.79
C ASN A 277 -6.53 -11.88 5.11
N LEU A 278 -5.36 -11.24 5.18
CA LEU A 278 -4.09 -11.80 4.70
C LEU A 278 -3.80 -13.16 5.34
N SER A 279 -3.92 -13.24 6.67
CA SER A 279 -3.72 -14.47 7.43
C SER A 279 -4.66 -15.58 6.97
N GLN A 280 -5.95 -15.28 6.77
CA GLN A 280 -6.95 -16.26 6.33
C GLN A 280 -6.61 -16.84 4.96
N VAL A 281 -6.31 -15.99 3.98
CA VAL A 281 -6.07 -16.47 2.60
C VAL A 281 -4.77 -17.27 2.50
N LEU A 282 -3.69 -16.85 3.15
CA LEU A 282 -2.42 -17.56 3.13
C LEU A 282 -2.47 -18.87 3.94
N THR A 283 -3.15 -18.87 5.10
CA THR A 283 -3.40 -20.09 5.88
C THR A 283 -4.16 -21.13 5.04
N LYS A 284 -5.18 -20.70 4.29
CA LYS A 284 -5.95 -21.58 3.41
C LYS A 284 -5.06 -22.18 2.31
N VAL A 285 -4.19 -21.39 1.69
CA VAL A 285 -3.24 -21.88 0.68
C VAL A 285 -2.32 -22.93 1.27
N ASN A 286 -1.72 -22.67 2.44
CA ASN A 286 -0.84 -23.64 3.11
C ASN A 286 -1.58 -24.94 3.45
N GLN A 287 -2.74 -24.85 4.10
CA GLN A 287 -3.51 -26.01 4.57
C GLN A 287 -4.02 -26.88 3.44
N GLN A 288 -4.45 -26.29 2.33
CA GLN A 288 -5.05 -27.03 1.21
C GLN A 288 -4.01 -27.57 0.22
N TYR A 289 -2.89 -26.88 0.04
CA TYR A 289 -1.91 -27.20 -1.00
C TYR A 289 -0.51 -27.50 -0.47
N GLY A 290 -0.29 -27.40 0.85
CA GLY A 290 0.99 -27.70 1.49
C GLY A 290 2.14 -26.76 1.10
N LYS A 291 1.83 -25.56 0.58
CA LYS A 291 2.84 -24.61 0.13
C LYS A 291 3.30 -23.73 1.29
N LYS A 292 4.59 -23.38 1.28
CA LYS A 292 5.09 -22.26 2.09
C LYS A 292 4.43 -20.99 1.62
N VAL A 293 4.28 -20.02 2.54
CA VAL A 293 3.68 -18.71 2.22
C VAL A 293 4.56 -17.57 2.75
N MET A 294 4.52 -16.43 2.08
CA MET A 294 5.26 -15.24 2.50
C MET A 294 4.60 -13.97 2.00
N VAL A 295 4.96 -12.84 2.59
CA VAL A 295 4.75 -11.52 2.00
C VAL A 295 5.99 -11.15 1.19
N ALA A 296 5.83 -11.01 -0.14
CA ALA A 296 6.91 -10.65 -1.05
C ALA A 296 7.09 -9.13 -1.17
N GLU A 297 6.05 -8.37 -0.86
CA GLU A 297 6.08 -6.92 -0.88
C GLU A 297 5.18 -6.33 0.20
N THR A 298 5.74 -5.40 0.97
CA THR A 298 5.02 -4.51 1.87
C THR A 298 5.82 -3.23 2.06
N SER A 299 5.17 -2.14 2.42
CA SER A 299 5.85 -0.90 2.80
C SER A 299 4.99 -0.08 3.74
N TYR A 300 5.58 0.90 4.41
CA TYR A 300 4.86 1.87 5.24
C TYR A 300 5.60 3.21 5.27
N ALA A 301 4.86 4.31 5.14
CA ALA A 301 5.44 5.65 5.17
C ALA A 301 5.93 6.01 6.58
N TYR A 302 7.15 6.56 6.66
CA TYR A 302 7.70 7.12 7.89
C TYR A 302 7.42 8.62 8.06
N THR A 303 6.96 9.26 6.99
CA THR A 303 6.60 10.69 6.94
C THR A 303 5.56 10.90 5.84
N PRO A 304 4.68 11.91 5.95
CA PRO A 304 3.81 12.32 4.85
C PRO A 304 4.51 13.21 3.81
N GLU A 305 5.74 13.68 4.10
CA GLU A 305 6.47 14.63 3.26
C GLU A 305 6.99 13.98 1.98
N ASP A 306 7.04 14.78 0.91
CA ASP A 306 7.66 14.49 -0.37
C ASP A 306 9.02 15.20 -0.43
N THR A 307 10.10 14.47 -0.75
CA THR A 307 11.45 15.00 -0.72
C THR A 307 12.08 15.19 -2.10
N ASP A 308 11.46 14.69 -3.17
CA ASP A 308 11.98 14.80 -4.53
C ASP A 308 11.11 15.67 -5.47
N PHE A 309 10.02 16.25 -4.98
CA PHE A 309 9.06 17.07 -5.72
C PHE A 309 8.27 16.33 -6.82
N TYR A 310 8.18 15.01 -6.74
CA TYR A 310 7.43 14.21 -7.70
C TYR A 310 6.01 13.85 -7.23
N GLY A 311 5.81 13.80 -5.95
CA GLY A 311 4.55 13.41 -5.29
C GLY A 311 4.47 11.92 -4.99
N ASN A 312 4.27 11.63 -3.70
CA ASN A 312 4.24 10.26 -3.19
C ASN A 312 2.91 9.55 -3.45
N SER A 313 2.97 8.23 -3.67
CA SER A 313 1.80 7.36 -3.78
C SER A 313 0.98 7.32 -2.48
N VAL A 314 1.62 7.59 -1.35
CA VAL A 314 1.02 7.70 -0.02
C VAL A 314 1.43 9.03 0.60
N SER A 315 0.45 9.84 1.00
CA SER A 315 0.62 11.18 1.54
C SER A 315 -0.27 11.41 2.77
N ALA A 316 -0.23 12.61 3.34
CA ALA A 316 -1.11 13.00 4.45
C ALA A 316 -2.60 12.78 4.13
N ASP A 317 -3.00 13.03 2.87
CA ASP A 317 -4.39 12.92 2.41
C ASP A 317 -4.83 11.48 2.09
N SER A 318 -3.93 10.50 2.23
CA SER A 318 -4.27 9.10 1.96
C SER A 318 -5.26 8.57 3.00
N ILE A 319 -6.38 8.04 2.50
CA ILE A 319 -7.50 7.55 3.32
C ILE A 319 -7.41 6.02 3.39
N PHE A 320 -7.11 5.49 4.56
CA PHE A 320 -7.16 4.07 4.91
C PHE A 320 -7.20 3.93 6.44
N ASP A 321 -7.41 2.73 6.96
CA ASP A 321 -7.36 2.49 8.42
C ASP A 321 -5.92 2.57 8.93
N LYS A 322 -5.52 3.79 9.36
CA LYS A 322 -4.17 4.08 9.86
C LYS A 322 -4.02 3.57 11.29
N LYS A 323 -3.66 2.31 11.44
CA LYS A 323 -3.32 1.75 12.76
C LYS A 323 -2.08 2.41 13.38
N HIS A 324 -1.14 2.82 12.55
CA HIS A 324 0.09 3.48 12.94
C HIS A 324 0.20 4.86 12.29
N PRO A 325 0.71 5.90 12.98
CA PRO A 325 0.96 7.20 12.36
C PRO A 325 2.10 7.11 11.32
N PHE A 326 2.17 8.07 10.40
CA PHE A 326 3.31 8.21 9.50
C PHE A 326 4.50 8.82 10.24
N THR A 327 5.19 8.00 10.98
CA THR A 327 6.38 8.31 11.77
C THR A 327 7.37 7.16 11.68
N VAL A 328 8.60 7.39 12.10
CA VAL A 328 9.62 6.34 12.19
C VAL A 328 9.16 5.19 13.12
N GLN A 329 8.53 5.52 14.25
CA GLN A 329 7.94 4.53 15.15
C GLN A 329 6.77 3.79 14.49
N GLY A 330 5.90 4.52 13.80
CA GLY A 330 4.74 3.95 13.11
C GLY A 330 5.15 3.01 11.98
N GLN A 331 6.18 3.36 11.20
CA GLN A 331 6.76 2.46 10.19
C GLN A 331 7.26 1.15 10.82
N ALA A 332 8.01 1.23 11.91
CA ALA A 332 8.47 0.05 12.63
C ALA A 332 7.30 -0.79 13.19
N GLY A 333 6.26 -0.14 13.71
CA GLY A 333 5.06 -0.80 14.21
C GLY A 333 4.29 -1.55 13.12
N ALA A 334 4.09 -0.90 11.97
CA ALA A 334 3.40 -1.50 10.83
C ALA A 334 4.14 -2.75 10.31
N ILE A 335 5.46 -2.67 10.14
CA ILE A 335 6.26 -3.80 9.67
C ILE A 335 6.33 -4.92 10.72
N ARG A 336 6.43 -4.57 12.01
CA ARG A 336 6.33 -5.56 13.09
C ARG A 336 5.02 -6.34 13.03
N ASP A 337 3.91 -5.68 12.77
CA ASP A 337 2.60 -6.31 12.68
C ASP A 337 2.48 -7.26 11.48
N VAL A 338 3.06 -6.91 10.32
CA VAL A 338 3.13 -7.81 9.15
C VAL A 338 4.01 -9.03 9.45
N ILE A 339 5.16 -8.83 10.10
CA ILE A 339 6.05 -9.92 10.50
C ILE A 339 5.33 -10.86 11.47
N ASP A 340 4.64 -10.31 12.49
CA ASP A 340 3.89 -11.08 13.47
C ASP A 340 2.77 -11.90 12.80
N CYS A 341 2.02 -11.28 11.91
CA CYS A 341 0.99 -11.96 11.14
C CYS A 341 1.56 -13.16 10.37
N VAL A 342 2.61 -12.95 9.58
CA VAL A 342 3.18 -14.01 8.72
C VAL A 342 3.86 -15.10 9.53
N ALA A 343 4.54 -14.76 10.62
CA ALA A 343 5.21 -15.73 11.50
C ALA A 343 4.23 -16.73 12.14
N HIS A 344 2.98 -16.31 12.36
CA HIS A 344 1.93 -17.15 12.95
C HIS A 344 1.06 -17.87 11.91
N ILE A 345 1.28 -17.63 10.61
CA ILE A 345 0.63 -18.43 9.55
C ILE A 345 1.36 -19.78 9.43
N PRO A 346 0.65 -20.93 9.44
CA PRO A 346 1.27 -22.20 9.15
C PRO A 346 2.02 -22.18 7.80
N GLY A 347 3.33 -22.49 7.83
CA GLY A 347 4.19 -22.40 6.64
C GLY A 347 4.59 -20.98 6.23
N GLY A 348 4.34 -19.99 7.07
CA GLY A 348 4.84 -18.62 6.90
C GLY A 348 6.37 -18.56 7.06
N ILE A 349 7.09 -18.08 6.05
CA ILE A 349 8.55 -18.14 6.02
C ILE A 349 9.24 -16.79 6.05
N GLY A 350 8.52 -15.67 5.80
CA GLY A 350 9.18 -14.38 5.78
C GLY A 350 8.37 -13.24 5.18
N VAL A 351 8.94 -12.07 5.31
CA VAL A 351 8.41 -10.79 4.82
C VAL A 351 9.52 -10.05 4.10
N PHE A 352 9.24 -9.55 2.90
CA PHE A 352 10.10 -8.64 2.16
C PHE A 352 9.50 -7.24 2.17
N TYR A 353 10.30 -6.26 2.57
CA TYR A 353 9.96 -4.85 2.45
C TYR A 353 10.34 -4.36 1.06
N TRP A 354 9.39 -3.72 0.36
CA TRP A 354 9.58 -3.25 -0.99
C TRP A 354 10.32 -1.92 -1.04
N GLU A 355 11.43 -1.88 -1.79
CA GLU A 355 12.25 -0.70 -2.07
C GLU A 355 12.62 0.13 -0.82
N GLY A 356 13.00 -0.54 0.26
CA GLY A 356 13.36 0.12 1.50
C GLY A 356 14.62 1.01 1.42
N THR A 357 15.31 1.00 0.28
CA THR A 357 16.48 1.82 0.02
C THR A 357 16.23 2.92 -1.03
N TRP A 358 15.02 3.01 -1.59
CA TRP A 358 14.72 3.97 -2.64
C TRP A 358 14.39 5.34 -2.05
N ILE A 359 15.42 6.16 -1.92
CA ILE A 359 15.32 7.54 -1.46
C ILE A 359 15.36 8.51 -2.64
N ALA A 360 15.01 9.76 -2.39
CA ALA A 360 15.08 10.82 -3.38
C ALA A 360 16.51 10.96 -3.94
N ALA A 361 16.63 11.10 -5.25
CA ALA A 361 17.87 11.48 -5.90
C ALA A 361 17.71 12.86 -6.50
N GLY A 362 18.45 13.85 -6.01
CA GLY A 362 18.42 15.15 -6.63
C GLY A 362 18.65 16.34 -5.72
N GLY A 363 18.31 17.50 -6.25
CA GLY A 363 18.47 18.81 -5.66
C GLY A 363 17.13 19.38 -5.13
N GLU A 364 17.04 20.71 -5.16
CA GLU A 364 15.95 21.47 -4.52
C GLU A 364 14.77 21.80 -5.46
N SER A 365 14.72 21.18 -6.66
CA SER A 365 13.65 21.44 -7.62
C SER A 365 13.36 20.24 -8.53
N TRP A 366 12.13 20.17 -9.02
CA TRP A 366 11.69 19.17 -9.99
C TRP A 366 12.53 19.20 -11.28
N GLU A 367 12.91 20.39 -11.75
CA GLU A 367 13.68 20.59 -12.97
C GLU A 367 15.11 20.03 -12.86
N GLU A 368 15.73 20.16 -11.69
CA GLU A 368 17.05 19.59 -11.42
C GLU A 368 16.98 18.07 -11.29
N ASN A 369 16.00 17.58 -10.53
CA ASN A 369 15.81 16.16 -10.27
C ASN A 369 15.49 15.39 -11.54
N ARG A 370 14.66 15.94 -12.42
CA ARG A 370 14.30 15.35 -13.70
C ARG A 370 15.53 14.97 -14.54
N VAL A 371 16.59 15.77 -14.52
CA VAL A 371 17.83 15.47 -15.26
C VAL A 371 18.50 14.22 -14.73
N LEU A 372 18.45 13.98 -13.43
CA LEU A 372 18.99 12.79 -12.79
C LEU A 372 18.12 11.56 -13.08
N TRP A 373 16.80 11.71 -13.00
CA TRP A 373 15.86 10.60 -13.31
C TRP A 373 16.08 10.09 -14.73
N GLU A 374 16.13 10.99 -15.72
CA GLU A 374 16.39 10.66 -17.13
C GLU A 374 17.75 10.01 -17.35
N LYS A 375 18.78 10.54 -16.71
CA LYS A 375 20.15 10.11 -16.97
C LYS A 375 20.50 8.78 -16.32
N TYR A 376 20.04 8.57 -15.08
CA TYR A 376 20.46 7.45 -14.25
C TYR A 376 19.37 6.42 -14.03
N GLY A 377 18.11 6.74 -14.35
CA GLY A 377 16.96 5.87 -14.10
C GLY A 377 16.58 5.79 -12.62
N THR A 378 16.87 6.83 -11.83
CA THR A 378 16.62 6.86 -10.37
C THR A 378 15.16 7.08 -10.01
N GLY A 379 14.35 7.55 -10.93
CA GLY A 379 12.90 7.72 -10.75
C GLY A 379 12.09 6.55 -11.27
N TRP A 380 10.75 6.66 -11.19
CA TRP A 380 9.82 5.61 -11.58
C TRP A 380 9.95 5.20 -13.05
N ALA A 381 10.05 6.18 -13.95
CA ALA A 381 10.20 5.97 -15.39
C ALA A 381 11.00 7.11 -16.03
N THR A 382 11.71 6.81 -17.11
CA THR A 382 12.29 7.81 -18.00
C THR A 382 11.44 8.01 -19.25
N SER A 383 11.67 9.09 -20.01
CA SER A 383 10.99 9.29 -21.30
C SER A 383 11.31 8.20 -22.33
N TYR A 384 12.41 7.49 -22.18
CA TYR A 384 12.85 6.43 -23.08
C TYR A 384 11.98 5.18 -23.02
N ALA A 385 11.25 4.96 -21.93
CA ALA A 385 10.32 3.85 -21.79
C ALA A 385 9.04 4.00 -22.63
N THR A 386 8.74 5.22 -23.14
CA THR A 386 7.42 5.55 -23.77
C THR A 386 7.04 4.63 -24.94
N ALA A 387 8.01 4.14 -25.70
CA ALA A 387 7.72 3.25 -26.84
C ALA A 387 7.30 1.83 -26.40
N TYR A 388 7.81 1.37 -25.26
CA TYR A 388 7.48 0.06 -24.68
C TYR A 388 6.26 0.15 -23.77
N ASP A 389 6.22 1.15 -22.91
CA ASP A 389 5.23 1.35 -21.88
C ASP A 389 4.76 2.80 -21.83
N PRO A 390 3.83 3.21 -22.70
CA PRO A 390 3.32 4.57 -22.73
C PRO A 390 2.49 4.94 -21.48
N ASP A 391 1.95 3.92 -20.78
CA ASP A 391 1.11 4.17 -19.60
C ASP A 391 1.97 4.66 -18.42
N ASP A 392 3.05 3.99 -18.08
CA ASP A 392 3.93 4.43 -16.99
C ASP A 392 4.79 5.61 -17.40
N ALA A 393 5.47 5.55 -18.53
CA ALA A 393 6.31 6.64 -18.99
C ALA A 393 5.53 7.90 -19.36
N GLY A 394 4.27 7.75 -19.81
CA GLY A 394 3.38 8.89 -20.09
C GLY A 394 2.63 9.42 -18.87
N LYS A 395 2.41 8.60 -17.84
CA LYS A 395 1.54 8.92 -16.70
C LYS A 395 2.30 9.08 -15.39
N TYR A 396 3.28 8.22 -15.15
CA TYR A 396 4.09 8.18 -13.92
C TYR A 396 5.56 8.50 -14.20
N TYR A 397 5.81 9.23 -15.26
CA TYR A 397 7.13 9.72 -15.63
C TYR A 397 7.70 10.62 -14.53
N GLY A 398 8.93 10.36 -14.12
CA GLY A 398 9.64 11.22 -13.17
C GLY A 398 10.21 10.47 -11.98
N GLY A 399 10.09 11.07 -10.80
CA GLY A 399 10.80 10.73 -9.59
C GLY A 399 10.36 9.50 -8.83
N CYS A 400 10.71 9.46 -7.56
CA CYS A 400 10.40 8.37 -6.66
C CYS A 400 9.06 8.59 -5.96
N ALA A 401 8.02 7.88 -6.37
CA ALA A 401 6.70 7.97 -5.73
C ALA A 401 6.62 7.29 -4.35
N VAL A 402 7.76 6.86 -3.78
CA VAL A 402 7.83 6.06 -2.54
C VAL A 402 9.01 6.44 -1.64
N ASP A 403 9.65 7.58 -1.86
CA ASP A 403 10.80 8.04 -1.07
C ASP A 403 10.49 8.17 0.42
N ASN A 404 9.25 8.51 0.77
CA ASN A 404 8.75 8.57 2.13
C ASN A 404 8.48 7.21 2.78
N GLN A 405 8.72 6.10 2.08
CA GLN A 405 8.57 4.74 2.57
C GLN A 405 9.91 4.02 2.78
N ALA A 406 11.03 4.66 2.41
CA ALA A 406 12.36 4.09 2.62
C ALA A 406 12.70 3.95 4.12
N PHE A 407 13.73 3.13 4.43
CA PHE A 407 14.34 3.05 5.75
C PHE A 407 15.54 3.98 5.93
N PHE A 408 15.71 4.88 4.99
CA PHE A 408 16.73 5.93 5.00
C PHE A 408 16.06 7.27 4.74
N ASP A 409 16.58 8.32 5.38
CA ASP A 409 16.15 9.68 5.07
C ASP A 409 16.66 10.13 3.70
N ALA A 410 16.22 11.29 3.23
CA ALA A 410 16.62 11.85 1.95
C ALA A 410 18.14 12.12 1.83
N SER A 411 18.85 12.14 2.95
CA SER A 411 20.31 12.29 3.00
C SER A 411 21.06 10.95 3.01
N GLY A 412 20.36 9.83 3.03
CA GLY A 412 20.90 8.47 3.06
C GLY A 412 21.29 7.96 4.44
N HIS A 413 20.86 8.63 5.53
CA HIS A 413 21.07 8.13 6.88
C HIS A 413 19.97 7.14 7.26
N PRO A 414 20.31 5.99 7.90
CA PRO A 414 19.32 5.00 8.28
C PRO A 414 18.39 5.54 9.37
N LEU A 415 17.09 5.33 9.18
CA LEU A 415 16.07 5.60 10.18
C LEU A 415 16.12 4.55 11.30
N GLU A 416 15.79 4.92 12.52
CA GLU A 416 15.72 3.98 13.65
C GLU A 416 14.77 2.80 13.33
N SER A 417 13.72 3.00 12.54
CA SER A 417 12.79 1.95 12.09
C SER A 417 13.46 0.76 11.42
N LEU A 418 14.62 0.94 10.76
CA LEU A 418 15.38 -0.16 10.16
C LEU A 418 15.79 -1.23 11.18
N ARG A 419 15.98 -0.86 12.45
CA ARG A 419 16.35 -1.80 13.52
C ARG A 419 15.22 -2.78 13.88
N VAL A 420 14.00 -2.56 13.38
CA VAL A 420 12.86 -3.45 13.63
C VAL A 420 13.15 -4.90 13.27
N PHE A 421 13.90 -5.16 12.19
CA PHE A 421 14.26 -6.51 11.75
C PHE A 421 15.08 -7.32 12.76
N ASN A 422 15.84 -6.65 13.61
CA ASN A 422 16.49 -7.29 14.75
C ASN A 422 15.56 -7.29 15.98
N LEU A 423 14.97 -6.13 16.31
CA LEU A 423 14.26 -5.94 17.57
C LEU A 423 13.01 -6.79 17.72
N VAL A 424 12.35 -7.21 16.63
CA VAL A 424 11.19 -8.11 16.70
C VAL A 424 11.50 -9.45 17.35
N ARG A 425 12.76 -9.92 17.32
CA ARG A 425 13.17 -11.16 17.99
C ARG A 425 13.32 -11.02 19.50
N TYR A 426 13.65 -9.83 19.97
CA TYR A 426 14.06 -9.63 21.36
C TYR A 426 13.08 -8.76 22.16
N GLY A 427 12.32 -7.92 21.47
CA GLY A 427 11.55 -6.83 22.07
C GLY A 427 12.46 -5.67 22.51
N ASN A 428 11.91 -4.45 22.49
CA ASN A 428 12.57 -3.25 23.01
C ASN A 428 11.51 -2.33 23.61
N HIS A 429 11.60 -2.05 24.91
CA HIS A 429 10.59 -1.30 25.65
C HIS A 429 11.25 -0.11 26.36
N PRO A 430 11.69 0.94 25.63
CA PRO A 430 12.10 2.20 26.26
C PRO A 430 10.90 2.88 26.92
N GLU A 431 11.14 3.92 27.73
CA GLU A 431 10.05 4.75 28.26
C GLU A 431 9.23 5.34 27.11
N PRO A 432 7.89 5.18 27.11
CA PRO A 432 7.04 5.69 26.06
C PRO A 432 7.16 7.21 25.90
N LYS A 433 7.25 7.66 24.67
CA LYS A 433 7.29 9.08 24.29
C LYS A 433 6.11 9.37 23.35
N ALA A 434 5.67 10.62 23.28
CA ALA A 434 4.72 11.04 22.28
C ALA A 434 5.35 10.95 20.88
N ASP A 435 4.65 10.30 19.96
CA ASP A 435 5.10 10.00 18.60
C ASP A 435 4.34 10.83 17.55
N ALA A 436 3.02 10.97 17.73
CA ALA A 436 2.16 11.78 16.89
C ALA A 436 0.98 12.33 17.70
N LEU A 437 0.25 13.28 17.13
CA LEU A 437 -1.03 13.75 17.66
C LEU A 437 -2.18 13.18 16.81
N GLU A 438 -3.28 12.84 17.48
CA GLU A 438 -4.52 12.51 16.77
C GLU A 438 -5.16 13.80 16.25
N ASP A 439 -5.69 13.76 15.01
CA ASP A 439 -6.46 14.86 14.47
C ASP A 439 -7.77 15.02 15.24
N VAL A 440 -8.19 16.28 15.41
CA VAL A 440 -9.46 16.65 16.05
C VAL A 440 -10.50 16.90 14.97
N TYR A 441 -11.65 16.23 15.06
CA TYR A 441 -12.78 16.44 14.16
C TYR A 441 -13.93 17.07 14.92
N MET A 442 -14.43 18.20 14.43
CA MET A 442 -15.50 18.97 15.06
C MET A 442 -16.59 19.28 14.05
N VAL A 443 -17.84 19.09 14.48
CA VAL A 443 -19.03 19.56 13.75
C VAL A 443 -19.69 20.65 14.58
N CYS A 444 -19.89 21.80 14.01
CA CYS A 444 -20.41 22.99 14.69
C CYS A 444 -21.57 23.61 13.91
N ASP A 445 -22.60 24.04 14.58
CA ASP A 445 -23.73 24.70 13.95
C ASP A 445 -23.41 26.15 13.58
N ILE A 446 -23.92 26.61 12.44
CA ILE A 446 -23.85 28.02 12.03
C ILE A 446 -24.41 28.92 13.15
N GLY A 447 -23.68 29.97 13.48
CA GLY A 447 -24.07 30.96 14.50
C GLY A 447 -23.91 30.50 15.95
N LYS A 448 -23.38 29.28 16.19
CA LYS A 448 -23.01 28.81 17.53
C LYS A 448 -21.53 29.02 17.78
N PRO A 449 -21.10 29.39 19.00
CA PRO A 449 -19.69 29.52 19.34
C PRO A 449 -18.94 28.21 19.11
N ILE A 450 -17.82 28.28 18.39
CA ILE A 450 -16.88 27.14 18.25
C ILE A 450 -15.98 27.14 19.49
N SER A 451 -15.95 26.03 20.22
CA SER A 451 -15.11 25.86 21.40
C SER A 451 -14.03 24.81 21.11
N MET A 452 -12.80 25.26 20.91
CA MET A 452 -11.65 24.36 20.69
C MET A 452 -11.37 23.53 21.92
N PRO A 453 -10.98 22.24 21.78
CA PRO A 453 -10.60 21.42 22.92
C PRO A 453 -9.31 21.95 23.59
N GLU A 454 -9.25 21.83 24.92
CA GLU A 454 -8.07 22.22 25.70
C GLU A 454 -6.92 21.20 25.62
N THR A 455 -7.23 19.96 25.20
CA THR A 455 -6.25 18.87 25.07
C THR A 455 -6.46 18.12 23.76
N VAL A 456 -5.40 17.52 23.26
CA VAL A 456 -5.42 16.54 22.16
C VAL A 456 -4.79 15.25 22.62
N ASN A 457 -5.18 14.12 22.05
CA ASN A 457 -4.52 12.85 22.32
C ASN A 457 -3.21 12.77 21.57
N ALA A 458 -2.12 12.49 22.28
CA ALA A 458 -0.89 12.01 21.68
C ALA A 458 -0.95 10.49 21.57
N ILE A 459 -0.55 9.96 20.42
CA ILE A 459 -0.24 8.55 20.22
C ILE A 459 1.19 8.36 20.73
N MET A 460 1.36 7.49 21.72
CA MET A 460 2.65 7.21 22.31
C MET A 460 3.38 6.11 21.51
N THR A 461 4.71 6.05 21.65
CA THR A 461 5.54 5.04 20.96
C THR A 461 5.15 3.59 21.30
N ASP A 462 4.52 3.34 22.46
CA ASP A 462 3.97 2.03 22.86
C ASP A 462 2.54 1.77 22.36
N GLY A 463 1.97 2.69 21.57
CA GLY A 463 0.60 2.64 21.05
C GLY A 463 -0.46 3.13 22.04
N SER A 464 -0.11 3.48 23.28
CA SER A 464 -1.05 4.09 24.23
C SER A 464 -1.41 5.53 23.83
N ARG A 465 -2.47 6.09 24.47
CA ARG A 465 -2.90 7.48 24.28
C ARG A 465 -2.68 8.27 25.54
N GLN A 466 -2.19 9.49 25.37
CA GLN A 466 -2.02 10.44 26.45
C GLN A 466 -2.58 11.81 26.06
N ALA A 467 -3.50 12.35 26.85
CA ALA A 467 -3.99 13.71 26.63
C ALA A 467 -2.90 14.74 26.96
N LEU A 468 -2.61 15.61 25.99
CA LEU A 468 -1.64 16.71 26.15
C LEU A 468 -2.37 18.05 26.01
N PRO A 469 -2.02 19.07 26.82
CA PRO A 469 -2.49 20.44 26.62
C PRO A 469 -2.11 20.94 25.22
N VAL A 470 -3.06 21.58 24.53
CA VAL A 470 -2.85 22.12 23.17
C VAL A 470 -3.05 23.64 23.16
N THR A 471 -2.24 24.32 22.37
CA THR A 471 -2.42 25.73 22.02
C THR A 471 -2.75 25.82 20.54
N TRP A 472 -3.98 26.22 20.20
CA TRP A 472 -4.44 26.37 18.84
C TRP A 472 -4.01 27.71 18.24
N ASP A 473 -3.63 27.71 16.96
CA ASP A 473 -3.21 28.88 16.18
C ASP A 473 -4.42 29.64 15.63
N VAL A 474 -5.40 29.89 16.46
CA VAL A 474 -6.66 30.57 16.10
C VAL A 474 -7.09 31.50 17.21
N THR A 475 -7.61 32.66 16.85
CA THR A 475 -8.16 33.64 17.79
C THR A 475 -9.68 33.49 17.92
N ASP A 476 -10.26 33.97 19.05
CA ASP A 476 -11.70 33.98 19.27
C ASP A 476 -12.45 34.71 18.14
N ALA A 477 -11.88 35.79 17.63
CA ALA A 477 -12.49 36.55 16.50
C ALA A 477 -12.52 35.74 15.20
N GLN A 478 -11.51 34.88 14.96
CA GLN A 478 -11.51 33.96 13.80
C GLN A 478 -12.51 32.82 13.99
N LEU A 479 -12.63 32.27 15.19
CA LEU A 479 -13.64 31.26 15.51
C LEU A 479 -15.06 31.81 15.35
N GLU A 480 -15.30 33.07 15.81
CA GLU A 480 -16.56 33.75 15.62
C GLU A 480 -16.86 33.99 14.12
N ALA A 481 -15.86 34.38 13.34
CA ALA A 481 -15.99 34.55 11.90
C ALA A 481 -16.29 33.23 11.18
N MET A 482 -15.65 32.14 11.56
CA MET A 482 -15.93 30.78 11.05
C MET A 482 -17.36 30.36 11.38
N ALA A 483 -17.80 30.54 12.62
CA ALA A 483 -19.15 30.20 13.08
C ALA A 483 -20.25 30.96 12.32
N ASN A 484 -20.02 32.22 11.94
CA ASN A 484 -21.00 33.07 11.26
C ASN A 484 -20.81 33.10 9.74
N GLY A 485 -19.80 32.45 9.19
CA GLY A 485 -19.45 32.49 7.77
C GLY A 485 -20.30 31.61 6.83
N GLY A 486 -21.31 30.92 7.37
CA GLY A 486 -22.09 29.93 6.64
C GLY A 486 -21.47 28.54 6.68
N ALA A 487 -22.12 27.57 6.03
CA ALA A 487 -21.63 26.20 5.96
C ALA A 487 -20.28 26.13 5.23
N ASN A 488 -19.26 25.61 5.93
CA ASN A 488 -17.90 25.53 5.39
C ASN A 488 -17.04 24.55 6.21
N LYS A 489 -15.93 24.11 5.64
CA LYS A 489 -14.91 23.30 6.33
C LYS A 489 -13.67 24.17 6.56
N TYR A 490 -13.13 24.10 7.75
CA TYR A 490 -11.92 24.82 8.15
C TYR A 490 -10.90 23.85 8.74
N THR A 491 -9.64 24.16 8.54
CA THR A 491 -8.52 23.46 9.18
C THR A 491 -7.78 24.45 10.07
N VAL A 492 -7.59 24.09 11.33
CA VAL A 492 -6.86 24.89 12.33
C VAL A 492 -5.69 24.06 12.84
N THR A 493 -4.49 24.64 12.82
CA THR A 493 -3.30 24.03 13.42
C THR A 493 -3.17 24.43 14.88
N GLY A 494 -2.37 23.66 15.63
CA GLY A 494 -2.04 23.94 17.00
C GLY A 494 -0.79 23.20 17.42
N THR A 495 -0.31 23.45 18.65
CA THR A 495 0.90 22.82 19.18
C THR A 495 0.61 22.16 20.51
N ALA A 496 0.99 20.88 20.65
CA ALA A 496 0.94 20.12 21.89
C ALA A 496 2.22 19.28 22.04
N GLY A 497 2.88 19.36 23.19
CA GLY A 497 4.11 18.61 23.45
C GLY A 497 5.26 18.89 22.45
N GLY A 498 5.24 20.03 21.76
CA GLY A 498 6.21 20.40 20.72
C GLY A 498 5.90 19.83 19.32
N MET A 499 4.78 19.13 19.16
CA MET A 499 4.29 18.57 17.89
C MET A 499 3.15 19.44 17.34
N GLN A 500 2.99 19.45 16.01
CA GLN A 500 1.87 20.10 15.35
C GLN A 500 0.64 19.18 15.39
N GLY A 501 -0.50 19.71 15.85
CA GLY A 501 -1.80 19.07 15.79
C GLY A 501 -2.71 19.79 14.80
N VAL A 502 -3.74 19.09 14.31
CA VAL A 502 -4.69 19.58 13.32
C VAL A 502 -6.11 19.38 13.85
N ALA A 503 -6.94 20.42 13.71
CA ALA A 503 -8.39 20.35 13.93
C ALA A 503 -9.14 20.61 12.62
N HIS A 504 -9.99 19.68 12.23
CA HIS A 504 -10.93 19.79 11.11
C HIS A 504 -12.29 20.23 11.63
N ILE A 505 -12.71 21.43 11.31
CA ILE A 505 -13.95 22.03 11.79
C ILE A 505 -14.94 22.11 10.64
N SER A 506 -16.04 21.38 10.72
CA SER A 506 -17.15 21.45 9.78
C SER A 506 -18.26 22.32 10.39
N VAL A 507 -18.46 23.52 9.85
CA VAL A 507 -19.58 24.39 10.22
C VAL A 507 -20.75 24.07 9.31
N VAL A 508 -21.86 23.61 9.88
CA VAL A 508 -23.04 23.11 9.15
C VAL A 508 -24.29 23.84 9.60
N ALA A 509 -25.32 23.82 8.77
CA ALA A 509 -26.64 24.33 9.18
C ALA A 509 -27.20 23.44 10.30
N TYR A 510 -27.86 24.07 11.31
CA TYR A 510 -28.47 23.31 12.41
C TYR A 510 -29.39 22.22 11.88
N ASN A 511 -29.07 20.99 12.20
CA ASN A 511 -29.85 19.82 11.79
C ASN A 511 -30.79 19.39 12.93
N TYR A 512 -32.06 19.27 12.65
CA TYR A 512 -33.07 18.85 13.62
C TYR A 512 -33.14 17.31 13.77
N LEU A 513 -32.42 16.57 12.93
CA LEU A 513 -32.33 15.11 13.01
C LEU A 513 -31.33 14.67 14.06
N VAL A 514 -31.62 13.54 14.66
CA VAL A 514 -30.71 12.86 15.59
C VAL A 514 -29.97 11.78 14.81
N ASN A 515 -28.64 11.70 14.99
CA ASN A 515 -27.81 10.70 14.32
C ASN A 515 -28.01 10.70 12.78
N ASP A 516 -27.96 11.88 12.24
CA ASP A 516 -28.27 12.25 10.86
C ASP A 516 -27.33 11.60 9.82
N SER A 517 -26.10 11.30 10.23
CA SER A 517 -25.07 10.61 9.44
C SER A 517 -24.63 9.29 10.10
N PHE A 518 -25.48 8.68 10.95
CA PHE A 518 -25.27 7.39 11.60
C PHE A 518 -24.03 7.28 12.50
N GLU A 519 -23.48 8.39 12.96
CA GLU A 519 -22.21 8.47 13.70
C GLU A 519 -22.27 7.87 15.12
N THR A 520 -23.44 7.45 15.60
CA THR A 520 -23.57 6.60 16.81
C THR A 520 -23.17 5.14 16.54
N GLY A 521 -22.95 4.74 15.28
CA GLY A 521 -22.65 3.37 14.88
C GLY A 521 -23.87 2.44 14.86
N ASP A 522 -25.08 3.01 15.01
CA ASP A 522 -26.35 2.28 14.99
C ASP A 522 -27.48 3.14 14.40
N LEU A 523 -28.72 2.64 14.44
CA LEU A 523 -29.92 3.35 13.97
C LEU A 523 -30.57 4.22 15.04
N THR A 524 -29.86 4.71 16.04
CA THR A 524 -30.42 5.62 17.05
C THR A 524 -31.14 6.81 16.39
N GLY A 525 -32.41 7.01 16.74
CA GLY A 525 -33.27 8.03 16.14
C GLY A 525 -33.98 7.61 14.85
N TRP A 526 -33.51 6.60 14.16
CA TRP A 526 -34.07 6.10 12.91
C TRP A 526 -34.90 4.83 13.10
N LYS A 527 -35.98 4.74 12.35
CA LYS A 527 -36.84 3.56 12.27
C LYS A 527 -36.67 2.91 10.89
N LEU A 528 -36.05 1.75 10.89
CA LEU A 528 -35.96 0.90 9.71
C LEU A 528 -37.20 -0.01 9.64
N THR A 529 -37.85 -0.05 8.47
CA THR A 529 -38.93 -0.99 8.19
C THR A 529 -38.59 -1.76 6.91
N GLU A 530 -38.24 -3.01 7.04
CA GLU A 530 -37.96 -3.91 5.93
C GLU A 530 -39.29 -4.38 5.32
N LEU A 531 -39.43 -4.22 3.99
CA LEU A 531 -40.61 -4.56 3.20
C LEU A 531 -40.32 -5.72 2.23
N GLY A 532 -39.07 -5.85 1.81
CA GLY A 532 -38.57 -6.93 0.98
C GLY A 532 -37.66 -7.89 1.76
N LYS A 533 -36.62 -8.40 1.09
CA LYS A 533 -35.63 -9.28 1.69
C LYS A 533 -34.23 -8.83 1.27
N ALA A 534 -33.60 -8.00 2.07
CA ALA A 534 -32.17 -7.71 1.96
C ALA A 534 -31.36 -8.86 2.59
N ASP A 535 -30.17 -9.12 2.06
CA ASP A 535 -29.21 -10.05 2.69
C ASP A 535 -28.38 -9.32 3.76
N GLU A 536 -28.09 -8.02 3.52
CA GLU A 536 -27.40 -7.15 4.47
C GLU A 536 -28.12 -5.80 4.57
N LEU A 537 -28.31 -5.33 5.80
CA LEU A 537 -29.00 -4.08 6.11
C LEU A 537 -28.62 -3.62 7.52
N TYR A 538 -27.54 -2.81 7.62
CA TYR A 538 -26.95 -2.39 8.90
C TYR A 538 -26.16 -1.09 8.75
N VAL A 539 -25.76 -0.48 9.87
CA VAL A 539 -24.85 0.68 9.89
C VAL A 539 -23.41 0.17 9.80
N GLU A 540 -22.70 0.57 8.74
CA GLU A 540 -21.32 0.18 8.44
C GLU A 540 -20.34 1.26 8.89
N ASN A 541 -19.21 0.85 9.52
CA ASN A 541 -18.06 1.72 9.77
C ASN A 541 -17.10 1.62 8.59
N LYS A 542 -17.17 2.60 7.70
CA LYS A 542 -16.30 2.68 6.52
C LYS A 542 -16.18 4.12 6.02
N PRO A 543 -15.27 4.90 6.58
CA PRO A 543 -15.13 6.34 6.27
C PRO A 543 -14.91 6.65 4.79
N THR A 544 -14.24 5.75 4.06
CA THR A 544 -14.01 5.91 2.61
C THR A 544 -15.29 5.91 1.77
N ASP A 545 -16.35 5.35 2.33
CA ASP A 545 -17.64 5.15 1.69
C ASP A 545 -18.74 5.99 2.34
N SER A 546 -18.41 6.92 3.23
CA SER A 546 -19.35 7.86 3.87
C SER A 546 -19.27 9.23 3.21
N VAL A 547 -20.36 10.00 3.24
CA VAL A 547 -20.37 11.42 2.84
C VAL A 547 -19.70 12.25 3.92
N THR A 548 -20.06 11.98 5.18
CA THR A 548 -19.49 12.62 6.36
C THR A 548 -19.19 11.56 7.43
N GLY A 549 -18.22 11.84 8.29
CA GLY A 549 -17.91 11.00 9.45
C GLY A 549 -17.33 9.62 9.12
N LEU A 550 -17.68 8.65 9.97
CA LEU A 550 -17.11 7.31 9.96
C LEU A 550 -18.11 6.23 9.51
N PHE A 551 -19.40 6.50 9.63
CA PHE A 551 -20.47 5.52 9.47
C PHE A 551 -21.46 5.93 8.39
N HIS A 552 -22.19 4.94 7.86
CA HIS A 552 -23.33 5.13 6.96
C HIS A 552 -24.27 3.93 7.05
N MET A 553 -25.52 4.08 6.59
CA MET A 553 -26.43 2.95 6.45
C MET A 553 -26.07 2.17 5.18
N HIS A 554 -25.78 0.89 5.33
CA HIS A 554 -25.43 -0.05 4.24
C HIS A 554 -26.59 -0.97 3.91
N PHE A 555 -26.77 -1.30 2.62
CA PHE A 555 -27.61 -2.40 2.17
C PHE A 555 -26.95 -3.19 1.03
N TRP A 556 -27.17 -4.49 1.05
CA TRP A 556 -26.77 -5.38 -0.04
C TRP A 556 -27.76 -6.54 -0.20
N SER A 557 -27.92 -7.04 -1.42
CA SER A 557 -28.73 -8.20 -1.70
C SER A 557 -28.23 -8.94 -2.95
N ALA A 558 -28.17 -10.26 -2.89
CA ALA A 558 -27.83 -11.09 -4.05
C ALA A 558 -28.79 -10.87 -5.22
N ALA A 559 -28.38 -11.18 -6.45
CA ALA A 559 -29.16 -10.96 -7.67
C ALA A 559 -30.56 -11.61 -7.68
N ALA A 560 -30.75 -12.67 -6.90
CA ALA A 560 -32.04 -13.36 -6.79
C ALA A 560 -33.04 -12.68 -5.83
N ASN A 561 -32.57 -11.75 -5.00
CA ASN A 561 -33.37 -11.08 -3.97
C ASN A 561 -33.63 -9.61 -4.37
N SER A 562 -34.58 -8.97 -3.72
CA SER A 562 -34.84 -7.53 -3.88
C SER A 562 -34.73 -6.83 -2.54
N VAL A 563 -34.01 -5.74 -2.52
CA VAL A 563 -34.01 -4.80 -1.40
C VAL A 563 -35.28 -3.97 -1.46
N GLU A 564 -36.07 -3.93 -0.38
CA GLU A 564 -37.19 -3.00 -0.24
C GLU A 564 -37.35 -2.62 1.23
N PHE A 565 -37.18 -1.35 1.56
CA PHE A 565 -37.31 -0.84 2.93
C PHE A 565 -37.65 0.65 2.97
N THR A 566 -38.10 1.11 4.14
CA THR A 566 -38.12 2.53 4.52
C THR A 566 -37.22 2.77 5.71
N LEU A 567 -36.55 3.92 5.70
CA LEU A 567 -35.76 4.44 6.80
C LEU A 567 -36.35 5.81 7.17
N GLU A 568 -36.90 5.96 8.37
CA GLU A 568 -37.71 7.11 8.79
C GLU A 568 -37.20 7.68 10.12
N GLN A 569 -37.29 9.01 10.26
CA GLN A 569 -37.13 9.67 11.55
C GLN A 569 -38.32 10.63 11.79
N GLU A 570 -38.92 10.53 12.97
CA GLU A 570 -39.97 11.44 13.41
C GLU A 570 -39.36 12.60 14.21
N VAL A 571 -39.73 13.81 13.87
CA VAL A 571 -39.28 15.05 14.53
C VAL A 571 -40.49 15.80 15.05
N GLN A 572 -40.39 16.23 16.31
CA GLN A 572 -41.46 16.98 16.99
C GLN A 572 -40.90 18.27 17.63
N ASN A 573 -41.80 19.11 18.08
CA ASN A 573 -41.48 20.34 18.82
C ASN A 573 -40.59 21.35 18.03
N LEU A 574 -40.72 21.37 16.73
CA LEU A 574 -40.11 22.43 15.90
C LEU A 574 -40.82 23.76 16.10
N THR A 575 -40.20 24.86 15.73
CA THR A 575 -40.85 26.18 15.62
C THR A 575 -41.69 26.22 14.36
N ALA A 576 -42.89 26.82 14.42
CA ALA A 576 -43.72 27.01 13.22
C ALA A 576 -42.93 27.78 12.14
N GLY A 577 -42.93 27.26 10.91
CA GLY A 577 -42.12 27.80 9.81
C GLY A 577 -42.05 26.89 8.59
N SER A 578 -41.17 27.25 7.67
CA SER A 578 -40.80 26.42 6.51
C SER A 578 -39.49 25.66 6.76
N TYR A 579 -39.48 24.42 6.35
CA TYR A 579 -38.34 23.52 6.50
C TYR A 579 -37.96 22.89 5.16
N LYS A 580 -36.73 22.40 5.07
CA LYS A 580 -36.25 21.56 3.97
C LYS A 580 -35.60 20.30 4.48
N PHE A 581 -35.73 19.27 3.70
CA PHE A 581 -35.12 17.95 3.99
C PHE A 581 -34.24 17.49 2.85
N SER A 582 -33.10 16.94 3.18
CA SER A 582 -32.24 16.22 2.23
C SER A 582 -31.75 14.91 2.80
N ILE A 583 -31.37 13.99 1.92
CA ILE A 583 -30.70 12.73 2.23
C ILE A 583 -29.92 12.26 1.01
N SER A 584 -28.78 11.65 1.23
CA SER A 584 -27.87 11.20 0.18
C SER A 584 -27.85 9.69 0.06
N ILE A 585 -27.70 9.20 -1.19
CA ILE A 585 -27.57 7.78 -1.50
C ILE A 585 -26.48 7.56 -2.56
N MET A 586 -25.76 6.45 -2.43
CA MET A 586 -24.84 5.92 -3.43
C MET A 586 -25.13 4.42 -3.60
N GLY A 587 -24.99 3.86 -4.80
CA GLY A 587 -25.17 2.44 -4.99
C GLY A 587 -25.05 1.99 -6.45
N GLY A 588 -25.23 0.67 -6.67
CA GLY A 588 -25.11 0.09 -8.01
C GLY A 588 -25.67 -1.33 -8.11
N ASP A 589 -25.46 -1.93 -9.28
CA ASP A 589 -25.86 -3.30 -9.64
C ASP A 589 -27.38 -3.57 -9.48
N CYS A 590 -28.19 -2.51 -9.61
CA CYS A 590 -29.65 -2.59 -9.58
C CYS A 590 -30.25 -2.62 -10.99
N GLY A 591 -31.17 -3.51 -11.23
CA GLY A 591 -31.95 -3.55 -12.47
C GLY A 591 -33.06 -2.49 -12.46
N GLU A 592 -34.21 -2.83 -11.89
CA GLU A 592 -35.30 -1.86 -11.69
C GLU A 592 -35.15 -1.22 -10.30
N THR A 593 -35.28 0.11 -10.24
CA THR A 593 -35.18 0.89 -9.00
C THR A 593 -36.38 1.79 -8.82
N GLU A 594 -36.84 1.90 -7.59
CA GLU A 594 -37.76 2.94 -7.14
C GLU A 594 -37.20 3.51 -5.82
N ILE A 595 -36.54 4.67 -5.89
CA ILE A 595 -35.86 5.28 -4.75
C ILE A 595 -36.28 6.74 -4.69
N TYR A 596 -36.76 7.15 -3.51
CA TYR A 596 -37.11 8.55 -3.29
C TYR A 596 -37.06 8.94 -1.81
N ALA A 597 -36.63 10.16 -1.55
CA ALA A 597 -36.83 10.82 -0.28
C ALA A 597 -38.30 11.28 -0.15
N TYR A 598 -38.83 11.31 1.07
CA TYR A 598 -40.17 11.81 1.33
C TYR A 598 -40.28 12.49 2.69
N VAL A 599 -41.28 13.38 2.80
CA VAL A 599 -41.66 14.00 4.04
C VAL A 599 -43.16 13.82 4.26
N LYS A 600 -43.53 13.41 5.47
CA LYS A 600 -44.91 13.38 5.94
C LYS A 600 -45.13 14.45 7.02
N VAL A 601 -46.22 15.17 6.93
CA VAL A 601 -46.72 16.03 8.03
C VAL A 601 -48.05 15.47 8.47
N ASN A 602 -48.19 15.18 9.79
CA ASN A 602 -49.36 14.55 10.36
C ASN A 602 -49.78 13.26 9.63
N GLY A 603 -48.80 12.47 9.20
CA GLY A 603 -49.01 11.20 8.51
C GLY A 603 -49.33 11.29 7.01
N GLN A 604 -49.47 12.53 6.44
CA GLN A 604 -49.74 12.74 5.01
C GLN A 604 -48.43 13.13 4.29
N ILE A 605 -48.12 12.48 3.17
CA ILE A 605 -46.96 12.84 2.33
C ILE A 605 -47.21 14.26 1.77
N VAL A 606 -46.32 15.18 2.11
CA VAL A 606 -46.35 16.57 1.65
C VAL A 606 -45.29 16.88 0.58
N GLY A 607 -44.27 16.01 0.47
CA GLY A 607 -43.22 16.16 -0.55
C GLY A 607 -42.51 14.82 -0.82
N THR A 608 -42.05 14.65 -2.05
CA THR A 608 -41.18 13.56 -2.49
C THR A 608 -40.14 14.09 -3.45
N ALA A 609 -38.93 13.49 -3.43
CA ALA A 609 -37.89 13.80 -4.39
C ALA A 609 -37.20 12.50 -4.82
N PRO A 610 -37.10 12.21 -6.13
CA PRO A 610 -36.47 10.98 -6.63
C PRO A 610 -34.98 10.98 -6.34
N LEU A 611 -34.41 9.78 -6.19
CA LEU A 611 -32.99 9.52 -6.04
C LEU A 611 -32.57 8.45 -7.04
N THR A 612 -31.32 8.53 -7.47
CA THR A 612 -30.72 7.60 -8.41
C THR A 612 -29.42 7.01 -7.84
N ILE A 613 -29.09 5.79 -8.26
CA ILE A 613 -27.82 5.14 -7.88
C ILE A 613 -27.00 4.93 -9.16
N ASN A 614 -25.78 5.52 -9.20
CA ASN A 614 -24.96 5.67 -10.39
C ASN A 614 -23.55 5.06 -10.23
N GLY A 615 -23.39 4.09 -9.34
CA GLY A 615 -22.12 3.41 -9.09
C GLY A 615 -21.34 4.03 -7.93
N TYR A 616 -20.20 3.42 -7.65
CA TYR A 616 -19.32 3.77 -6.54
C TYR A 616 -18.74 5.18 -6.68
N GLY A 617 -18.73 5.92 -5.57
CA GLY A 617 -18.21 7.29 -5.52
C GLY A 617 -19.18 8.35 -6.06
N ASN A 618 -20.32 7.94 -6.63
CA ASN A 618 -21.31 8.86 -7.20
C ASN A 618 -22.53 9.00 -6.29
N TRP A 619 -22.43 9.88 -5.30
CA TRP A 619 -23.52 10.21 -4.40
C TRP A 619 -24.57 11.06 -5.10
N ASP A 620 -25.85 10.74 -4.91
CA ASP A 620 -27.01 11.54 -5.30
C ASP A 620 -27.72 12.03 -4.05
N THR A 621 -28.10 13.32 -4.03
CA THR A 621 -28.74 13.98 -2.88
C THR A 621 -30.09 14.55 -3.29
N ALA A 622 -31.15 14.03 -2.70
CA ALA A 622 -32.50 14.58 -2.88
C ALA A 622 -32.75 15.75 -1.95
N TRP A 623 -33.48 16.75 -2.45
CA TRP A 623 -33.94 17.91 -1.68
C TRP A 623 -35.46 18.04 -1.77
N ILE A 624 -36.11 18.22 -0.61
CA ILE A 624 -37.54 18.59 -0.49
C ILE A 624 -37.59 19.92 0.23
N HIS A 625 -38.12 20.93 -0.44
CA HIS A 625 -38.23 22.31 0.04
C HIS A 625 -39.65 22.65 0.46
N ASP A 626 -39.84 23.84 1.07
CA ASP A 626 -41.12 24.44 1.40
C ASP A 626 -42.01 23.53 2.30
N ILE A 627 -41.39 22.78 3.23
CA ILE A 627 -42.12 21.94 4.16
C ILE A 627 -42.76 22.81 5.24
N ALA A 628 -44.03 23.06 5.13
CA ALA A 628 -44.76 23.86 6.10
C ALA A 628 -45.01 23.10 7.39
N TYR A 629 -44.64 23.68 8.53
CA TYR A 629 -44.86 23.16 9.87
C TYR A 629 -45.63 24.15 10.73
N ALA A 630 -46.73 23.71 11.31
CA ALA A 630 -47.47 24.49 12.32
C ALA A 630 -47.16 23.94 13.73
N GLN A 631 -47.29 24.74 14.75
CA GLN A 631 -47.03 24.34 16.13
C GLN A 631 -47.91 23.13 16.52
N GLY A 632 -47.26 22.03 16.90
CA GLY A 632 -47.92 20.80 17.29
C GLY A 632 -48.07 19.76 16.18
N ASP A 633 -47.62 20.07 14.96
CA ASP A 633 -47.52 19.06 13.90
C ASP A 633 -46.42 18.03 14.20
N THR A 634 -46.51 16.89 13.54
CA THR A 634 -45.47 15.85 13.52
C THR A 634 -44.88 15.77 12.12
N ILE A 635 -43.56 15.97 11.98
CA ILE A 635 -42.85 15.69 10.74
C ILE A 635 -42.21 14.29 10.82
N VAL A 636 -42.37 13.52 9.76
CA VAL A 636 -41.58 12.30 9.51
C VAL A 636 -40.83 12.50 8.22
N VAL A 637 -39.51 12.47 8.29
CA VAL A 637 -38.64 12.45 7.11
C VAL A 637 -38.16 11.05 6.84
N GLY A 638 -37.92 10.69 5.60
CA GLY A 638 -37.44 9.35 5.28
C GLY A 638 -37.03 9.15 3.83
N ILE A 639 -36.50 7.97 3.59
CA ILE A 639 -36.20 7.45 2.27
C ILE A 639 -36.91 6.11 2.09
N TYR A 640 -37.47 5.91 0.90
CA TYR A 640 -37.92 4.62 0.40
C TYR A 640 -36.91 4.10 -0.61
N VAL A 641 -36.47 2.87 -0.43
CA VAL A 641 -35.54 2.19 -1.32
C VAL A 641 -36.16 0.89 -1.80
N LYS A 642 -36.25 0.73 -3.13
CA LYS A 642 -36.59 -0.53 -3.77
C LYS A 642 -35.64 -0.78 -4.92
N CYS A 643 -34.88 -1.85 -4.85
CA CYS A 643 -33.91 -2.26 -5.85
C CYS A 643 -34.04 -3.75 -6.14
N GLN A 644 -34.17 -4.10 -7.43
CA GLN A 644 -34.01 -5.48 -7.89
C GLN A 644 -32.54 -5.73 -8.20
N GLY A 645 -31.92 -6.73 -7.59
CA GLY A 645 -30.53 -7.09 -7.88
C GLY A 645 -30.32 -7.49 -9.33
N SER A 646 -29.21 -7.10 -9.92
CA SER A 646 -28.75 -7.55 -11.24
C SER A 646 -27.27 -7.96 -11.18
N GLY A 647 -26.85 -8.92 -11.99
CA GLY A 647 -25.47 -9.34 -12.05
C GLY A 647 -24.91 -9.82 -10.70
N ASN A 648 -24.14 -8.99 -10.02
CA ASN A 648 -23.50 -9.30 -8.74
C ASN A 648 -24.36 -8.97 -7.51
N GLY A 649 -25.58 -8.50 -7.70
CA GLY A 649 -26.50 -8.10 -6.63
C GLY A 649 -26.60 -6.58 -6.47
N ALA A 650 -27.73 -6.12 -5.84
CA ALA A 650 -27.95 -4.72 -5.54
C ALA A 650 -27.15 -4.31 -4.28
N TRP A 651 -26.55 -3.14 -4.29
CA TRP A 651 -25.86 -2.58 -3.15
C TRP A 651 -26.07 -1.06 -3.07
N GLY A 652 -25.98 -0.53 -1.86
CA GLY A 652 -26.00 0.92 -1.68
C GLY A 652 -25.69 1.36 -0.26
N LYS A 653 -25.54 2.67 -0.14
CA LYS A 653 -25.20 3.38 1.09
C LYS A 653 -26.04 4.63 1.19
N ILE A 654 -26.53 4.93 2.41
CA ILE A 654 -27.32 6.11 2.70
C ILE A 654 -26.62 6.87 3.81
N ASP A 655 -26.52 8.21 3.63
CA ASP A 655 -25.79 9.04 4.58
C ASP A 655 -26.27 10.50 4.51
N ASP A 656 -25.79 11.32 5.45
CA ASP A 656 -25.90 12.77 5.47
C ASP A 656 -27.33 13.28 5.27
N ALA A 657 -28.23 12.83 6.14
CA ALA A 657 -29.61 13.34 6.16
C ALA A 657 -29.69 14.68 6.89
N MET A 658 -30.49 15.63 6.40
CA MET A 658 -30.59 16.94 6.97
C MET A 658 -32.03 17.47 6.96
N LEU A 659 -32.52 17.90 8.12
CA LEU A 659 -33.76 18.68 8.25
C LEU A 659 -33.42 20.02 8.88
N ASN A 660 -33.57 21.10 8.16
CA ASN A 660 -33.30 22.45 8.64
C ASN A 660 -34.37 23.48 8.25
N SER A 661 -34.39 24.60 8.99
CA SER A 661 -35.25 25.73 8.66
C SER A 661 -34.79 26.37 7.36
N GLU A 662 -35.74 26.85 6.55
CA GLU A 662 -35.48 27.62 5.34
C GLU A 662 -35.48 29.15 5.60
N ASN A 663 -35.62 29.58 6.84
CA ASN A 663 -35.70 31.03 7.20
C ASN A 663 -34.29 31.59 7.43
#